data_217a1ce6f7766589e8f26682c9ea9c42
#
_entry.id   217a1ce6f7766589e8f26682c9ea9c42
#
_cell.length_a   1.000
_cell.length_b   1.000
_cell.length_c   1.000
_cell.angle_alpha   90.00
_cell.angle_beta   90.00
_cell.angle_gamma   90.00
#
_symmetry.space_group_name_H-M   'P 1'
#
loop_
_entity.id
_entity.type
_entity.pdbx_description
1 polymer ?
#
loop_
_entity_poly.entity_id
_entity_poly.type
_entity_poly.pdbx_seq_one_letter_code
_entity_poly.pdbx_strand_id
1 'polypeptide(L)'
;MTATLSSLAVPGVPGSAEELWRRLDQGFLADAGWDPRTQTLAPAADHPLLGFRPCSVRGCEGQGWLPGGLCATCHQVYQRTELGIEEFIAVGPVRNKHYGEAICQVGGCPRPARNNRLVFCNTHDNHRKRLGLSATRFVEHPEARPLPGFGPCRVAVCERQAHCRRGLCRAHDVRWWQQHRHGLTSDFERWCRSASPVASGHQVVLRGLAPLVQAQVLFGVQERCRRDSLTYLYQLRIFCRRLLNEQTVTITDFDITQLPRHHRALVADLQRAVHHAGASAEDEQRKDVWDLAALGHGQRRVMDFTGISQPWLREALKRWVAEELPTRRGDHASAILQNHVRRIEELSASLRLQRLDHGDQTATLGRADILAFLNRLKHRESTGQISPWRRSTTCRQVAMILRECRQLGLTRPGQPMFGLAEDFALRRDDIPQLAQDDEPGRALPVTVLNQLLTALGILERAAGPSIRVAVELLADTGRRPTEICKLGWDCLDQDTDGKHVLIYTDFKNNRAKRRLPITDTTASLITDQQQRVRTQFPDTAITELVLFPRTTRNRRGTRPIGDSVVAGKHRGWVDTLPPLRCEDGREFDKTAVILYAYRHNFAQRHADAGTPVDVLRDLMGHRSIATTQGYYSITTKRVRSAVDKVATLQFDRNGNRIWREAQSLLESEHQRLAVGQVAVPFGICTEPSNVTAGGGACPFRFRCLGCGHFRSDPSYLPELRAYLDTLLASRERVRSALELDEWARAEATPSDEEIARLRQLIRRVETNLDQLDKADQQQIHQAVQVIRSTRQNVNLGMPAIKLNRPDLHAGIA
;
A
#
# COMPACT_ATOMS: atom_id res chain seq x y z
N MET A 1 -31.14 49.89 22.49
CA MET A 1 -31.71 48.54 22.68
C MET A 1 -31.07 47.59 21.70
N THR A 2 -30.02 46.90 22.12
CA THR A 2 -29.25 45.93 21.39
C THR A 2 -29.89 44.56 21.58
N ALA A 3 -30.55 44.04 20.57
CA ALA A 3 -31.08 42.68 20.57
C ALA A 3 -29.95 41.70 20.26
N THR A 4 -29.51 40.99 21.27
CA THR A 4 -28.67 39.79 21.19
C THR A 4 -29.49 38.68 20.57
N LEU A 5 -29.23 38.37 19.28
CA LEU A 5 -29.67 37.13 18.65
C LEU A 5 -28.83 35.98 19.22
N SER A 6 -29.43 35.32 20.21
CA SER A 6 -28.95 34.01 20.67
C SER A 6 -29.02 32.99 19.51
N SER A 7 -27.91 32.60 18.96
CA SER A 7 -27.87 31.55 17.94
C SER A 7 -28.15 30.20 18.59
N LEU A 8 -29.26 29.60 18.26
CA LEU A 8 -29.51 28.17 18.47
C LEU A 8 -28.44 27.36 17.76
N ALA A 9 -27.54 26.78 18.53
CA ALA A 9 -26.51 25.84 18.01
C ALA A 9 -27.21 24.57 17.52
N VAL A 10 -27.23 24.37 16.21
CA VAL A 10 -27.62 23.10 15.57
C VAL A 10 -26.50 22.10 15.85
N PRO A 11 -26.80 20.91 16.42
CA PRO A 11 -25.77 19.90 16.65
C PRO A 11 -25.09 19.51 15.33
N GLY A 12 -23.75 19.64 15.27
CA GLY A 12 -22.93 19.23 14.13
C GLY A 12 -22.50 20.35 13.17
N VAL A 13 -22.87 21.61 13.43
CA VAL A 13 -22.30 22.76 12.69
C VAL A 13 -21.04 23.24 13.43
N PRO A 14 -19.89 23.32 12.73
CA PRO A 14 -18.66 23.85 13.34
C PRO A 14 -18.89 25.24 13.91
N GLY A 15 -18.29 25.49 15.05
CA GLY A 15 -18.41 26.65 15.87
C GLY A 15 -18.47 28.00 15.15
N SER A 16 -18.69 29.08 15.92
CA SER A 16 -18.89 30.43 15.42
C SER A 16 -17.84 30.83 14.37
N ALA A 17 -18.15 31.79 13.51
CA ALA A 17 -17.17 32.37 12.57
C ALA A 17 -15.86 32.74 13.29
N GLU A 18 -15.92 33.18 14.54
CA GLU A 18 -14.77 33.54 15.39
C GLU A 18 -13.86 32.34 15.69
N GLU A 19 -14.42 31.15 15.87
CA GLU A 19 -13.60 29.94 16.10
C GLU A 19 -12.82 29.52 14.84
N LEU A 20 -13.46 29.55 13.67
CA LEU A 20 -12.77 29.28 12.42
C LEU A 20 -11.70 30.34 12.08
N TRP A 21 -12.00 31.63 12.38
CA TRP A 21 -11.02 32.71 12.23
C TRP A 21 -9.79 32.51 13.12
N ARG A 22 -9.94 32.03 14.35
CA ARG A 22 -8.81 31.69 15.25
C ARG A 22 -7.96 30.52 14.73
N ARG A 23 -8.54 29.61 13.95
CA ARG A 23 -7.83 28.48 13.33
C ARG A 23 -7.16 28.82 12.00
N LEU A 24 -7.44 29.99 11.43
CA LEU A 24 -6.76 30.46 10.23
C LEU A 24 -5.34 30.92 10.56
N ASP A 25 -4.38 30.38 9.83
CA ASP A 25 -2.98 30.71 9.94
C ASP A 25 -2.72 32.06 9.26
N GLN A 26 -2.11 33.00 9.99
CA GLN A 26 -1.78 34.33 9.46
C GLN A 26 -0.77 34.24 8.30
N GLY A 27 0.19 33.28 8.35
CA GLY A 27 1.10 33.00 7.25
C GLY A 27 0.36 32.57 5.98
N PHE A 28 -0.62 31.67 6.11
CA PHE A 28 -1.48 31.30 5.00
C PHE A 28 -2.28 32.46 4.43
N LEU A 29 -2.86 33.29 5.28
CA LEU A 29 -3.64 34.46 4.82
C LEU A 29 -2.78 35.46 4.05
N ALA A 30 -1.55 35.71 4.52
CA ALA A 30 -0.59 36.55 3.85
C ALA A 30 -0.14 35.97 2.50
N ASP A 31 0.21 34.68 2.47
CA ASP A 31 0.64 33.97 1.27
C ASP A 31 -0.49 33.85 0.21
N ALA A 32 -1.74 33.65 0.67
CA ALA A 32 -2.91 33.65 -0.18
C ALA A 32 -3.38 35.04 -0.62
N GLY A 33 -2.72 36.11 -0.17
CA GLY A 33 -3.05 37.50 -0.51
C GLY A 33 -4.43 37.92 -0.03
N TRP A 34 -4.79 37.56 1.21
CA TRP A 34 -6.07 37.96 1.80
C TRP A 34 -6.04 39.43 2.24
N ASP A 35 -6.93 40.26 1.67
CA ASP A 35 -7.17 41.65 2.10
C ASP A 35 -8.49 41.72 2.88
N PRO A 36 -8.48 41.93 4.20
CA PRO A 36 -9.70 42.01 5.01
C PRO A 36 -10.55 43.25 4.68
N ARG A 37 -9.97 44.35 4.15
CA ARG A 37 -10.69 45.56 3.80
C ARG A 37 -11.58 45.34 2.58
N THR A 38 -11.04 44.71 1.55
CA THR A 38 -11.80 44.42 0.32
C THR A 38 -12.47 43.04 0.37
N GLN A 39 -12.14 42.21 1.35
CA GLN A 39 -12.57 40.80 1.47
C GLN A 39 -12.27 40.00 0.20
N THR A 40 -11.05 40.17 -0.31
CA THR A 40 -10.59 39.60 -1.55
C THR A 40 -9.37 38.71 -1.31
N LEU A 41 -9.36 37.55 -1.92
CA LEU A 41 -8.22 36.64 -1.98
C LEU A 41 -7.49 36.89 -3.31
N ALA A 42 -6.22 37.28 -3.24
CA ALA A 42 -5.41 37.69 -4.39
C ALA A 42 -3.97 37.09 -4.31
N PRO A 43 -3.80 35.77 -4.39
CA PRO A 43 -2.48 35.15 -4.32
C PRO A 43 -1.60 35.61 -5.49
N ALA A 44 -0.27 35.55 -5.29
CA ALA A 44 0.71 35.79 -6.34
C ALA A 44 0.49 34.84 -7.53
N ALA A 45 0.78 35.29 -8.74
CA ALA A 45 0.55 34.50 -9.96
C ALA A 45 1.34 33.18 -9.97
N ASP A 46 2.50 33.17 -9.37
CA ASP A 46 3.41 32.04 -9.22
C ASP A 46 3.16 31.22 -7.96
N HIS A 47 2.14 31.57 -7.16
CA HIS A 47 1.80 30.81 -5.94
C HIS A 47 1.59 29.33 -6.28
N PRO A 48 2.29 28.40 -5.59
CA PRO A 48 2.38 27.00 -6.01
C PRO A 48 1.04 26.25 -6.01
N LEU A 49 0.09 26.62 -5.16
CA LEU A 49 -1.20 25.93 -4.99
C LEU A 49 -2.42 26.76 -5.34
N LEU A 50 -2.33 28.10 -5.30
CA LEU A 50 -3.42 29.04 -5.58
C LEU A 50 -3.14 29.88 -6.82
N GLY A 51 -1.88 29.95 -7.27
CA GLY A 51 -1.49 30.67 -8.46
C GLY A 51 -2.10 30.07 -9.72
N PHE A 52 -2.01 30.80 -10.79
CA PHE A 52 -2.35 30.29 -12.11
C PHE A 52 -1.09 30.32 -12.98
N ARG A 53 -0.90 29.25 -13.76
CA ARG A 53 0.15 29.28 -14.78
C ARG A 53 -0.24 30.27 -15.87
N PRO A 54 0.54 31.32 -16.12
CA PRO A 54 0.26 32.19 -17.27
C PRO A 54 0.35 31.34 -18.56
N CYS A 55 -0.37 31.79 -19.57
CA CYS A 55 -0.28 31.18 -20.90
C CYS A 55 1.16 31.32 -21.43
N SER A 56 1.70 30.24 -22.01
CA SER A 56 3.06 30.21 -22.54
C SER A 56 3.26 31.17 -23.74
N VAL A 57 2.18 31.57 -24.40
CA VAL A 57 2.26 32.57 -25.49
C VAL A 57 2.66 33.93 -24.93
N ARG A 58 3.76 34.50 -25.43
CA ARG A 58 4.32 35.76 -24.97
C ARG A 58 3.26 36.88 -24.97
N GLY A 59 3.09 37.53 -23.80
CA GLY A 59 2.13 38.63 -23.61
C GLY A 59 0.65 38.21 -23.51
N CYS A 60 0.37 36.90 -23.39
CA CYS A 60 -0.97 36.42 -23.11
C CYS A 60 -1.20 36.28 -21.60
N GLU A 61 -2.16 37.04 -21.05
CA GLU A 61 -2.55 36.99 -19.63
C GLU A 61 -3.55 35.85 -19.30
N GLY A 62 -3.82 34.96 -20.24
CA GLY A 62 -4.71 33.81 -20.03
C GLY A 62 -4.09 32.74 -19.13
N GLN A 63 -4.92 31.87 -18.55
CA GLN A 63 -4.45 30.70 -17.78
C GLN A 63 -4.03 29.57 -18.72
N GLY A 64 -2.75 29.16 -18.64
CA GLY A 64 -2.17 28.04 -19.39
C GLY A 64 -2.42 26.71 -18.71
N TRP A 65 -3.55 26.07 -19.00
CA TRP A 65 -3.93 24.77 -18.42
C TRP A 65 -4.06 23.66 -19.48
N LEU A 66 -3.96 23.99 -20.75
CA LEU A 66 -3.98 23.05 -21.88
C LEU A 66 -2.55 22.64 -22.29
N PRO A 67 -2.39 21.60 -23.13
CA PRO A 67 -1.09 21.16 -23.62
C PRO A 67 -0.23 22.33 -24.13
N GLY A 68 1.08 22.30 -23.84
CA GLY A 68 2.01 23.39 -24.13
C GLY A 68 1.87 24.61 -23.22
N GLY A 69 1.08 24.53 -22.12
CA GLY A 69 0.83 25.67 -21.26
C GLY A 69 -0.04 26.75 -21.90
N LEU A 70 -0.89 26.41 -22.86
CA LEU A 70 -1.75 27.33 -23.56
C LEU A 70 -3.07 27.59 -22.81
N CYS A 71 -3.57 28.82 -22.89
CA CYS A 71 -4.95 29.11 -22.47
C CYS A 71 -5.96 28.60 -23.52
N ALA A 72 -7.23 28.41 -23.15
CA ALA A 72 -8.27 27.91 -24.06
C ALA A 72 -8.34 28.66 -25.39
N THR A 73 -8.14 29.97 -25.37
CA THR A 73 -8.17 30.79 -26.60
C THR A 73 -6.94 30.59 -27.48
N CYS A 74 -5.74 30.59 -26.87
CA CYS A 74 -4.52 30.32 -27.63
C CYS A 74 -4.51 28.87 -28.17
N HIS A 75 -5.00 27.92 -27.42
CA HIS A 75 -5.13 26.53 -27.86
C HIS A 75 -6.12 26.39 -29.05
N GLN A 76 -7.27 27.07 -29.01
CA GLN A 76 -8.18 27.10 -30.16
C GLN A 76 -7.54 27.72 -31.41
N VAL A 77 -6.68 28.74 -31.23
CA VAL A 77 -5.94 29.33 -32.36
C VAL A 77 -4.88 28.36 -32.87
N TYR A 78 -4.14 27.76 -31.93
CA TYR A 78 -3.13 26.75 -32.25
C TYR A 78 -3.71 25.59 -33.09
N GLN A 79 -4.87 25.06 -32.69
CA GLN A 79 -5.54 23.97 -33.43
C GLN A 79 -5.93 24.34 -34.90
N ARG A 80 -5.89 25.60 -35.24
CA ARG A 80 -6.17 26.12 -36.62
C ARG A 80 -4.91 26.47 -37.39
N THR A 81 -3.74 26.21 -36.81
CA THR A 81 -2.43 26.46 -37.42
C THR A 81 -1.75 25.13 -37.73
N GLU A 82 -0.87 25.11 -38.70
CA GLU A 82 -0.01 23.96 -39.03
C GLU A 82 1.35 24.02 -38.26
N LEU A 83 1.54 25.02 -37.39
CA LEU A 83 2.77 25.25 -36.65
C LEU A 83 2.98 24.21 -35.53
N GLY A 84 4.24 23.87 -35.24
CA GLY A 84 4.60 23.15 -34.02
C GLY A 84 4.26 23.96 -32.76
N ILE A 85 4.03 23.29 -31.64
CA ILE A 85 3.57 23.96 -30.40
C ILE A 85 4.60 24.98 -29.88
N GLU A 86 5.89 24.68 -29.99
CA GLU A 86 6.98 25.56 -29.55
C GLU A 86 7.06 26.80 -30.46
N GLU A 87 6.92 26.60 -31.77
CA GLU A 87 6.90 27.66 -32.78
C GLU A 87 5.68 28.57 -32.59
N PHE A 88 4.51 27.98 -32.34
CA PHE A 88 3.29 28.73 -32.02
C PHE A 88 3.45 29.56 -30.73
N ILE A 89 4.10 29.06 -29.69
CA ILE A 89 4.37 29.80 -28.46
C ILE A 89 5.28 30.99 -28.72
N ALA A 90 6.28 30.85 -29.59
CA ALA A 90 7.23 31.91 -29.93
C ALA A 90 6.62 33.02 -30.80
N VAL A 91 5.78 32.67 -31.76
CA VAL A 91 5.23 33.54 -32.79
C VAL A 91 3.75 33.84 -32.59
N GLY A 92 3.08 33.15 -31.72
CA GLY A 92 1.62 33.18 -31.54
C GLY A 92 1.06 34.60 -31.35
N PRO A 93 -0.14 34.88 -31.84
CA PRO A 93 -0.73 36.21 -31.77
C PRO A 93 -0.97 36.60 -30.31
N VAL A 94 -0.34 37.70 -29.89
CA VAL A 94 -0.63 38.37 -28.62
C VAL A 94 -2.10 38.77 -28.63
N ARG A 95 -2.99 37.94 -28.06
CA ARG A 95 -4.38 38.33 -27.84
C ARG A 95 -4.52 38.78 -26.41
N ASN A 96 -4.40 40.09 -26.23
CA ASN A 96 -4.68 40.75 -24.95
C ASN A 96 -6.09 40.41 -24.45
N LYS A 97 -6.16 39.47 -23.54
CA LYS A 97 -7.35 39.28 -22.71
C LYS A 97 -7.12 40.02 -21.40
N HIS A 98 -7.31 41.31 -21.44
CA HIS A 98 -7.22 42.10 -20.24
C HIS A 98 -8.41 41.83 -19.33
N TYR A 99 -8.15 41.37 -18.17
CA TYR A 99 -9.05 41.56 -17.03
C TYR A 99 -9.00 43.02 -16.57
N GLY A 100 -8.03 43.82 -16.98
CA GLY A 100 -7.95 45.25 -16.87
C GLY A 100 -8.72 45.99 -17.99
N GLU A 101 -9.04 47.24 -17.79
CA GLU A 101 -9.65 48.09 -18.79
C GLU A 101 -8.54 48.68 -19.69
N ALA A 102 -8.60 48.38 -20.97
CA ALA A 102 -7.73 49.04 -21.93
C ALA A 102 -8.02 50.56 -21.90
N ILE A 103 -6.96 51.37 -21.91
CA ILE A 103 -7.07 52.84 -21.98
C ILE A 103 -7.18 53.25 -23.47
N CYS A 104 -7.89 54.36 -23.72
CA CYS A 104 -8.02 54.92 -25.06
C CYS A 104 -6.66 55.20 -25.69
N GLN A 105 -6.48 54.80 -26.95
CA GLN A 105 -5.22 55.01 -27.71
C GLN A 105 -4.96 56.45 -28.14
N VAL A 106 -5.94 57.34 -28.00
CA VAL A 106 -5.68 58.77 -28.24
C VAL A 106 -4.73 59.28 -27.15
N GLY A 107 -3.58 59.83 -27.58
CA GLY A 107 -2.53 60.27 -26.65
C GLY A 107 -3.06 61.21 -25.57
N GLY A 108 -2.72 60.93 -24.30
CA GLY A 108 -3.18 61.70 -23.15
C GLY A 108 -4.64 61.51 -22.72
N CYS A 109 -5.43 60.60 -23.34
CA CYS A 109 -6.81 60.36 -22.97
C CYS A 109 -6.92 59.27 -21.89
N PRO A 110 -7.27 59.57 -20.63
CA PRO A 110 -7.30 58.61 -19.55
C PRO A 110 -8.57 57.74 -19.50
N ARG A 111 -9.50 57.91 -20.46
CA ARG A 111 -10.79 57.20 -20.49
C ARG A 111 -10.59 55.74 -20.89
N PRO A 112 -11.25 54.78 -20.23
CA PRO A 112 -11.20 53.37 -20.62
C PRO A 112 -11.77 53.19 -22.05
N ALA A 113 -11.16 52.30 -22.81
CA ALA A 113 -11.63 51.93 -24.13
C ALA A 113 -12.99 51.22 -24.08
N ARG A 114 -13.75 51.33 -25.17
CA ARG A 114 -15.15 50.81 -25.25
C ARG A 114 -15.19 49.27 -25.02
N ASN A 115 -14.23 48.55 -25.52
CA ASN A 115 -13.98 47.13 -25.23
C ASN A 115 -12.55 46.79 -25.65
N ASN A 116 -12.10 45.58 -25.35
CA ASN A 116 -10.74 45.13 -25.64
C ASN A 116 -10.43 44.93 -27.15
N ARG A 117 -11.41 45.05 -28.03
CA ARG A 117 -11.26 45.06 -29.50
C ARG A 117 -11.21 46.48 -30.08
N LEU A 118 -11.88 47.41 -29.43
CA LEU A 118 -11.96 48.78 -29.85
C LEU A 118 -11.07 49.61 -28.94
N VAL A 119 -9.94 50.02 -29.48
CA VAL A 119 -8.84 50.74 -28.80
C VAL A 119 -9.18 52.15 -28.37
N PHE A 120 -10.44 52.61 -28.54
CA PHE A 120 -10.92 53.97 -28.24
C PHE A 120 -11.99 53.99 -27.18
N CYS A 121 -12.06 55.08 -26.39
CA CYS A 121 -13.20 55.32 -25.54
C CYS A 121 -14.45 55.59 -26.41
N ASN A 122 -15.63 55.54 -25.79
CA ASN A 122 -16.91 55.62 -26.51
C ASN A 122 -17.01 56.91 -27.35
N THR A 123 -16.52 58.03 -26.82
CA THR A 123 -16.56 59.32 -27.51
C THR A 123 -15.61 59.28 -28.74
N HIS A 124 -14.38 58.85 -28.63
CA HIS A 124 -13.46 58.80 -29.73
C HIS A 124 -13.85 57.76 -30.79
N ASP A 125 -14.44 56.63 -30.40
CA ASP A 125 -14.95 55.66 -31.39
C ASP A 125 -16.13 56.23 -32.20
N ASN A 126 -16.99 57.01 -31.57
CA ASN A 126 -18.09 57.72 -32.27
C ASN A 126 -17.53 58.80 -33.20
N HIS A 127 -16.51 59.57 -32.76
CA HIS A 127 -15.84 60.55 -33.64
C HIS A 127 -15.20 59.88 -34.84
N ARG A 128 -14.43 58.82 -34.58
CA ARG A 128 -13.81 58.05 -35.67
C ARG A 128 -14.81 57.53 -36.68
N LYS A 129 -15.96 57.00 -36.20
CA LYS A 129 -17.04 56.50 -37.08
C LYS A 129 -17.69 57.59 -37.91
N ARG A 130 -17.93 58.73 -37.27
CA ARG A 130 -18.49 59.89 -37.95
C ARG A 130 -17.59 60.37 -39.08
N LEU A 131 -16.28 60.32 -38.87
CA LEU A 131 -15.27 60.73 -39.89
C LEU A 131 -14.95 59.60 -40.90
N GLY A 132 -15.48 58.41 -40.74
CA GLY A 132 -15.20 57.25 -41.64
C GLY A 132 -13.76 56.78 -41.62
N LEU A 133 -12.95 57.11 -40.57
CA LEU A 133 -11.53 56.87 -40.54
C LEU A 133 -11.19 55.47 -39.96
N SER A 134 -10.06 54.88 -40.46
CA SER A 134 -9.47 53.71 -39.81
C SER A 134 -8.89 54.09 -38.45
N ALA A 135 -8.63 53.08 -37.58
CA ALA A 135 -8.09 53.32 -36.25
C ALA A 135 -6.73 54.06 -36.30
N THR A 136 -5.83 53.70 -37.18
CA THR A 136 -4.51 54.29 -37.36
C THR A 136 -4.60 55.73 -37.81
N ARG A 137 -5.40 55.99 -38.83
CA ARG A 137 -5.60 57.39 -39.34
C ARG A 137 -6.30 58.30 -38.34
N PHE A 138 -7.19 57.79 -37.51
CA PHE A 138 -7.88 58.58 -36.53
C PHE A 138 -6.97 59.06 -35.39
N VAL A 139 -5.95 58.26 -34.96
CA VAL A 139 -5.02 58.68 -33.89
C VAL A 139 -4.22 59.89 -34.24
N GLU A 140 -3.91 60.09 -35.56
CA GLU A 140 -3.16 61.20 -36.11
C GLU A 140 -4.07 62.40 -36.50
N HIS A 141 -5.35 62.23 -36.42
CA HIS A 141 -6.31 63.23 -36.87
C HIS A 141 -6.46 64.37 -35.82
N PRO A 142 -6.59 65.65 -36.22
CA PRO A 142 -6.70 66.81 -35.32
C PRO A 142 -7.87 66.76 -34.32
N GLU A 143 -8.95 66.01 -34.64
CA GLU A 143 -10.05 65.77 -33.71
C GLU A 143 -9.75 64.71 -32.64
N ALA A 144 -8.67 63.98 -32.76
CA ALA A 144 -8.24 63.02 -31.71
C ALA A 144 -7.56 63.73 -30.55
N ARG A 145 -8.25 64.63 -29.90
CA ARG A 145 -7.75 65.40 -28.75
C ARG A 145 -8.02 64.60 -27.43
N PRO A 146 -7.12 64.69 -26.44
CA PRO A 146 -7.37 64.04 -25.13
C PRO A 146 -8.63 64.58 -24.47
N LEU A 147 -9.47 63.69 -23.95
CA LEU A 147 -10.65 64.03 -23.22
C LEU A 147 -10.41 63.88 -21.72
N PRO A 148 -10.99 64.74 -20.84
CA PRO A 148 -10.85 64.55 -19.39
C PRO A 148 -11.44 63.21 -18.93
N GLY A 149 -10.78 62.56 -18.00
CA GLY A 149 -11.25 61.31 -17.37
C GLY A 149 -12.49 61.56 -16.51
N PHE A 150 -13.19 60.50 -16.12
CA PHE A 150 -14.33 60.52 -15.20
C PHE A 150 -13.90 60.26 -13.74
N GLY A 151 -12.60 60.15 -13.48
CA GLY A 151 -12.03 59.81 -12.17
C GLY A 151 -12.11 58.33 -11.82
N PRO A 152 -11.76 57.98 -10.60
CA PRO A 152 -11.83 56.58 -10.13
C PRO A 152 -13.29 56.16 -9.98
N CYS A 153 -13.51 54.84 -10.00
CA CYS A 153 -14.83 54.25 -9.74
C CYS A 153 -15.33 54.58 -8.34
N ARG A 154 -16.56 55.02 -8.21
CA ARG A 154 -17.21 55.41 -6.90
C ARG A 154 -17.45 54.20 -5.97
N VAL A 155 -17.37 52.97 -6.45
CA VAL A 155 -17.46 51.82 -5.56
C VAL A 155 -16.22 51.78 -4.68
N ALA A 156 -16.39 51.85 -3.39
CA ALA A 156 -15.37 52.14 -2.37
C ALA A 156 -14.10 51.24 -2.44
N VAL A 157 -14.19 50.02 -2.99
CA VAL A 157 -13.12 49.05 -3.08
C VAL A 157 -12.71 48.72 -4.52
N CYS A 158 -13.08 49.59 -5.49
CA CYS A 158 -12.79 49.38 -6.90
C CYS A 158 -11.69 50.35 -7.36
N GLU A 159 -10.58 49.80 -7.81
CA GLU A 159 -9.40 50.56 -8.31
C GLU A 159 -9.51 50.97 -9.79
N ARG A 160 -10.62 50.61 -10.47
CA ARG A 160 -10.80 50.89 -11.91
C ARG A 160 -11.23 52.35 -12.16
N GLN A 161 -10.91 52.82 -13.34
CA GLN A 161 -11.36 54.13 -13.80
C GLN A 161 -12.84 54.10 -14.20
N ALA A 162 -13.57 55.19 -13.89
CA ALA A 162 -14.93 55.33 -14.33
C ALA A 162 -15.03 55.53 -15.85
N HIS A 163 -16.02 54.89 -16.48
CA HIS A 163 -16.24 54.99 -17.92
C HIS A 163 -17.34 55.97 -18.33
N CYS A 164 -18.08 56.51 -17.38
CA CYS A 164 -19.21 57.39 -17.61
C CYS A 164 -19.33 58.46 -16.49
N ARG A 165 -20.18 59.50 -16.73
CA ARG A 165 -20.41 60.60 -15.79
C ARG A 165 -20.99 60.17 -14.41
N ARG A 166 -21.57 58.98 -14.30
CA ARG A 166 -22.05 58.42 -13.04
C ARG A 166 -20.94 58.04 -12.08
N GLY A 167 -19.69 58.06 -12.55
CA GLY A 167 -18.52 57.73 -11.76
C GLY A 167 -18.36 56.23 -11.53
N LEU A 168 -18.92 55.37 -12.36
CA LEU A 168 -18.75 53.92 -12.24
C LEU A 168 -17.87 53.40 -13.36
N CYS A 169 -17.05 52.40 -13.06
CA CYS A 169 -16.42 51.58 -14.09
C CYS A 169 -17.49 50.76 -14.84
N ARG A 170 -17.18 50.32 -16.06
CA ARG A 170 -18.15 49.62 -16.91
C ARG A 170 -18.82 48.42 -16.25
N ALA A 171 -18.08 47.63 -15.55
CA ALA A 171 -18.62 46.45 -14.88
C ALA A 171 -19.61 46.82 -13.75
N HIS A 172 -19.28 47.88 -12.98
CA HIS A 172 -20.18 48.39 -11.93
C HIS A 172 -21.39 49.08 -12.49
N ASP A 173 -21.25 49.80 -13.62
CA ASP A 173 -22.39 50.45 -14.26
C ASP A 173 -23.40 49.40 -14.78
N VAL A 174 -22.91 48.32 -15.43
CA VAL A 174 -23.80 47.21 -15.84
C VAL A 174 -24.46 46.53 -14.65
N ARG A 175 -23.71 46.25 -13.55
CA ARG A 175 -24.28 45.63 -12.33
C ARG A 175 -25.34 46.53 -11.67
N TRP A 176 -25.05 47.81 -11.57
CA TRP A 176 -26.01 48.77 -11.06
C TRP A 176 -27.31 48.77 -11.85
N TRP A 177 -27.23 48.89 -13.21
CA TRP A 177 -28.40 48.84 -14.07
C TRP A 177 -29.22 47.58 -13.96
N GLN A 178 -28.54 46.43 -13.90
CA GLN A 178 -29.21 45.13 -13.74
C GLN A 178 -29.97 45.07 -12.41
N GLN A 179 -29.33 45.42 -11.29
CA GLN A 179 -29.92 45.33 -9.98
C GLN A 179 -31.03 46.36 -9.79
N HIS A 180 -30.82 47.57 -10.32
CA HIS A 180 -31.84 48.64 -10.26
C HIS A 180 -33.08 48.29 -11.10
N ARG A 181 -32.88 47.75 -12.32
CA ARG A 181 -33.96 47.29 -13.20
C ARG A 181 -34.79 46.17 -12.59
N HIS A 182 -34.18 45.32 -11.79
CA HIS A 182 -34.86 44.23 -11.09
C HIS A 182 -35.40 44.65 -9.72
N GLY A 183 -35.36 45.90 -9.37
CA GLY A 183 -35.88 46.42 -8.09
C GLY A 183 -35.06 45.99 -6.85
N LEU A 184 -33.88 45.46 -7.05
CA LEU A 184 -33.01 44.96 -5.96
C LEU A 184 -32.29 46.09 -5.22
N THR A 185 -32.17 47.26 -5.83
CA THR A 185 -31.55 48.44 -5.23
C THR A 185 -32.12 49.71 -5.84
N SER A 186 -32.37 50.73 -4.97
CA SER A 186 -32.82 52.08 -5.36
C SER A 186 -31.85 53.17 -4.91
N ASP A 187 -31.10 52.91 -3.82
CA ASP A 187 -30.12 53.84 -3.25
C ASP A 187 -28.72 53.63 -3.87
N PHE A 188 -28.33 54.54 -4.75
CA PHE A 188 -27.07 54.51 -5.46
C PHE A 188 -25.84 54.64 -4.54
N GLU A 189 -25.90 55.52 -3.55
CA GLU A 189 -24.80 55.81 -2.65
C GLU A 189 -24.54 54.61 -1.70
N ARG A 190 -25.60 54.05 -1.17
CA ARG A 190 -25.55 52.85 -0.35
C ARG A 190 -25.00 51.67 -1.16
N TRP A 191 -25.46 51.55 -2.43
CA TRP A 191 -24.97 50.52 -3.32
C TRP A 191 -23.46 50.67 -3.62
N CYS A 192 -23.00 51.90 -3.89
CA CYS A 192 -21.56 52.14 -4.12
C CYS A 192 -20.69 51.77 -2.91
N ARG A 193 -21.19 51.95 -1.68
CA ARG A 193 -20.49 51.55 -0.46
C ARG A 193 -20.48 50.02 -0.24
N SER A 194 -21.52 49.33 -0.64
CA SER A 194 -21.70 47.89 -0.38
C SER A 194 -21.32 46.98 -1.55
N ALA A 195 -21.26 47.49 -2.78
CA ALA A 195 -20.96 46.68 -3.95
C ALA A 195 -19.57 46.02 -3.86
N SER A 196 -19.52 44.80 -4.34
CA SER A 196 -18.25 44.04 -4.41
C SER A 196 -17.34 44.57 -5.50
N PRO A 197 -15.99 44.57 -5.32
CA PRO A 197 -15.05 44.97 -6.34
C PRO A 197 -15.19 44.14 -7.60
N VAL A 198 -14.73 44.67 -8.71
CA VAL A 198 -14.58 43.86 -9.95
C VAL A 198 -13.30 43.08 -9.84
N ALA A 199 -13.39 41.78 -9.60
CA ALA A 199 -12.23 40.93 -9.50
C ALA A 199 -11.48 40.83 -10.83
N SER A 200 -10.16 40.90 -10.78
CA SER A 200 -9.30 40.49 -11.88
C SER A 200 -9.34 38.96 -12.03
N GLY A 201 -8.73 38.42 -13.08
CA GLY A 201 -8.75 36.99 -13.40
C GLY A 201 -8.17 36.07 -12.33
N HIS A 202 -7.30 36.61 -11.47
CA HIS A 202 -6.60 35.88 -10.40
C HIS A 202 -7.11 36.21 -8.97
N GLN A 203 -8.19 36.97 -8.86
CA GLN A 203 -8.79 37.36 -7.56
C GLN A 203 -10.10 36.62 -7.30
N VAL A 204 -10.38 36.32 -6.03
CA VAL A 204 -11.66 35.77 -5.56
C VAL A 204 -12.25 36.71 -4.54
N VAL A 205 -13.44 37.26 -4.83
CA VAL A 205 -14.14 38.20 -3.93
C VAL A 205 -15.09 37.41 -3.04
N LEU A 206 -14.89 37.50 -1.71
CA LEU A 206 -15.75 36.90 -0.69
C LEU A 206 -16.72 37.96 -0.08
N ARG A 207 -16.57 39.21 -0.44
CA ARG A 207 -17.44 40.31 0.04
C ARG A 207 -18.92 40.05 -0.29
N GLY A 208 -19.76 40.21 0.69
CA GLY A 208 -21.21 39.96 0.58
C GLY A 208 -21.60 38.54 1.03
N LEU A 209 -20.69 37.62 1.20
CA LEU A 209 -20.94 36.35 1.88
C LEU A 209 -21.08 36.57 3.39
N ALA A 210 -21.87 35.74 4.06
CA ALA A 210 -22.00 35.77 5.51
C ALA A 210 -20.62 35.56 6.17
N PRO A 211 -20.32 36.17 7.33
CA PRO A 211 -19.00 36.03 7.99
C PRO A 211 -18.61 34.59 8.26
N LEU A 212 -19.55 33.70 8.60
CA LEU A 212 -19.32 32.28 8.78
C LEU A 212 -18.88 31.62 7.46
N VAL A 213 -19.58 31.90 6.36
CA VAL A 213 -19.26 31.34 5.04
C VAL A 213 -17.89 31.81 4.54
N GLN A 214 -17.52 33.08 4.79
CA GLN A 214 -16.18 33.58 4.49
C GLN A 214 -15.10 32.78 5.23
N ALA A 215 -15.27 32.62 6.55
CA ALA A 215 -14.35 31.85 7.38
C ALA A 215 -14.25 30.37 6.92
N GLN A 216 -15.39 29.76 6.60
CA GLN A 216 -15.44 28.38 6.11
C GLN A 216 -14.73 28.20 4.76
N VAL A 217 -14.91 29.12 3.81
CA VAL A 217 -14.22 29.07 2.51
C VAL A 217 -12.72 29.22 2.71
N LEU A 218 -12.26 30.22 3.49
CA LEU A 218 -10.83 30.44 3.75
C LEU A 218 -10.20 29.25 4.46
N PHE A 219 -10.87 28.72 5.49
CA PHE A 219 -10.40 27.54 6.22
C PHE A 219 -10.31 26.31 5.31
N GLY A 220 -11.33 26.07 4.49
CA GLY A 220 -11.30 24.96 3.53
C GLY A 220 -10.17 25.08 2.51
N VAL A 221 -9.86 26.30 2.02
CA VAL A 221 -8.73 26.56 1.13
C VAL A 221 -7.40 26.34 1.84
N GLN A 222 -7.25 26.82 3.10
CA GLN A 222 -6.09 26.55 3.94
C GLN A 222 -5.82 25.04 4.07
N GLU A 223 -6.85 24.27 4.42
CA GLU A 223 -6.71 22.82 4.58
C GLU A 223 -6.35 22.11 3.27
N ARG A 224 -6.81 22.63 2.12
CA ARG A 224 -6.38 22.13 0.80
C ARG A 224 -4.91 22.46 0.54
N CYS A 225 -4.44 23.66 0.89
CA CYS A 225 -3.03 24.04 0.77
C CYS A 225 -2.14 23.17 1.67
N ARG A 226 -2.52 22.90 2.90
CA ARG A 226 -1.83 22.00 3.83
C ARG A 226 -1.71 20.56 3.28
N ARG A 227 -2.69 20.15 2.44
CA ARG A 227 -2.67 18.84 1.76
C ARG A 227 -1.97 18.86 0.40
N ASP A 228 -1.25 19.93 0.07
CA ASP A 228 -0.59 20.12 -1.23
C ASP A 228 -1.53 19.93 -2.42
N SER A 229 -2.79 20.38 -2.26
CA SER A 229 -3.87 20.22 -3.25
C SER A 229 -4.09 21.52 -4.01
N LEU A 230 -3.85 21.48 -5.32
CA LEU A 230 -4.07 22.62 -6.20
C LEU A 230 -5.52 23.11 -6.13
N THR A 231 -5.70 24.42 -5.99
CA THR A 231 -7.01 25.08 -5.98
C THR A 231 -7.08 26.07 -7.12
N TYR A 232 -7.94 25.80 -8.09
CA TYR A 232 -8.14 26.70 -9.22
C TYR A 232 -9.04 27.86 -8.82
N LEU A 233 -8.51 29.08 -8.83
CA LEU A 233 -9.25 30.28 -8.43
C LEU A 233 -10.54 30.51 -9.24
N TYR A 234 -10.59 30.10 -10.50
CA TYR A 234 -11.80 30.23 -11.30
C TYR A 234 -12.95 29.34 -10.76
N GLN A 235 -12.62 28.13 -10.23
CA GLN A 235 -13.62 27.25 -9.62
C GLN A 235 -14.12 27.86 -8.31
N LEU A 236 -13.20 28.38 -7.51
CA LEU A 236 -13.54 29.04 -6.24
C LEU A 236 -14.43 30.28 -6.48
N ARG A 237 -14.15 31.08 -7.52
CA ARG A 237 -15.00 32.22 -7.91
C ARG A 237 -16.41 31.80 -8.31
N ILE A 238 -16.56 30.76 -9.10
CA ILE A 238 -17.87 30.22 -9.49
C ILE A 238 -18.63 29.77 -8.24
N PHE A 239 -17.97 29.08 -7.33
CA PHE A 239 -18.54 28.61 -6.09
C PHE A 239 -18.98 29.79 -5.20
N CYS A 240 -18.12 30.77 -4.91
CA CYS A 240 -18.46 31.94 -4.10
C CYS A 240 -19.63 32.76 -4.71
N ARG A 241 -19.69 32.85 -6.06
CA ARG A 241 -20.83 33.53 -6.73
C ARG A 241 -22.15 32.75 -6.51
N ARG A 242 -22.11 31.43 -6.53
CA ARG A 242 -23.28 30.60 -6.23
C ARG A 242 -23.73 30.78 -4.80
N LEU A 243 -22.81 30.68 -3.81
CA LEU A 243 -23.12 30.93 -2.40
C LEU A 243 -23.77 32.28 -2.17
N LEU A 244 -23.29 33.33 -2.87
CA LEU A 244 -23.85 34.67 -2.78
C LEU A 244 -25.27 34.74 -3.37
N ASN A 245 -25.50 34.10 -4.53
CA ASN A 245 -26.81 34.13 -5.19
C ASN A 245 -27.87 33.34 -4.41
N GLU A 246 -27.46 32.22 -3.77
CA GLU A 246 -28.35 31.36 -3.01
C GLU A 246 -28.47 31.79 -1.54
N GLN A 247 -27.81 32.88 -1.14
CA GLN A 247 -27.75 33.37 0.24
C GLN A 247 -27.45 32.29 1.27
N THR A 248 -26.51 31.40 0.92
CA THR A 248 -26.15 30.24 1.71
C THR A 248 -25.62 30.66 3.08
N VAL A 249 -26.11 30.07 4.16
CA VAL A 249 -25.72 30.38 5.55
C VAL A 249 -24.47 29.59 5.98
N THR A 250 -24.30 28.39 5.48
CA THR A 250 -23.12 27.56 5.70
C THR A 250 -22.79 26.74 4.43
N ILE A 251 -21.49 26.55 4.13
CA ILE A 251 -21.11 25.78 2.95
C ILE A 251 -21.45 24.28 3.07
N THR A 252 -21.70 23.78 4.28
CA THR A 252 -22.08 22.37 4.51
C THR A 252 -23.44 22.02 3.93
N ASP A 253 -24.36 23.00 3.86
CA ASP A 253 -25.72 22.80 3.36
C ASP A 253 -25.83 22.97 1.83
N PHE A 254 -24.76 23.42 1.19
CA PHE A 254 -24.74 23.63 -0.25
C PHE A 254 -24.77 22.30 -1.01
N ASP A 255 -25.75 22.12 -1.90
CA ASP A 255 -25.87 20.93 -2.75
C ASP A 255 -24.86 20.94 -3.89
N ILE A 256 -23.83 20.10 -3.75
CA ILE A 256 -22.76 19.98 -4.73
C ILE A 256 -23.21 19.38 -6.08
N THR A 257 -24.37 18.72 -6.12
CA THR A 257 -24.89 18.09 -7.35
C THR A 257 -25.24 19.12 -8.41
N GLN A 258 -25.56 20.32 -8.00
CA GLN A 258 -25.87 21.47 -8.87
C GLN A 258 -24.65 22.07 -9.57
N LEU A 259 -23.43 21.66 -9.16
CA LEU A 259 -22.20 22.11 -9.78
C LEU A 259 -21.74 21.18 -10.93
N PRO A 260 -21.03 21.71 -11.95
CA PRO A 260 -20.37 20.90 -12.93
C PRO A 260 -19.41 19.89 -12.28
N ARG A 261 -19.30 18.68 -12.84
CA ARG A 261 -18.55 17.56 -12.27
C ARG A 261 -17.13 17.92 -11.78
N HIS A 262 -16.44 18.78 -12.53
CA HIS A 262 -15.07 19.20 -12.20
C HIS A 262 -14.96 20.20 -11.03
N HIS A 263 -16.09 20.82 -10.61
CA HIS A 263 -16.14 21.68 -9.42
C HIS A 263 -16.50 20.92 -8.14
N ARG A 264 -17.25 19.80 -8.29
CA ARG A 264 -17.74 19.02 -7.14
C ARG A 264 -16.64 18.59 -6.19
N ALA A 265 -15.50 18.14 -6.74
CA ALA A 265 -14.36 17.68 -5.94
C ALA A 265 -13.76 18.80 -5.07
N LEU A 266 -13.68 20.03 -5.58
CA LEU A 266 -13.22 21.18 -4.80
C LEU A 266 -14.18 21.44 -3.63
N VAL A 267 -15.46 21.61 -3.92
CA VAL A 267 -16.45 21.99 -2.91
C VAL A 267 -16.62 20.89 -1.86
N ALA A 268 -16.66 19.62 -2.27
CA ALA A 268 -16.69 18.50 -1.34
C ALA A 268 -15.45 18.46 -0.40
N ASP A 269 -14.28 18.87 -0.90
CA ASP A 269 -13.08 18.96 -0.05
C ASP A 269 -13.21 20.13 0.96
N LEU A 270 -13.79 21.29 0.56
CA LEU A 270 -14.02 22.41 1.46
C LEU A 270 -15.08 22.05 2.54
N GLN A 271 -16.22 21.47 2.14
CA GLN A 271 -17.25 21.00 3.06
C GLN A 271 -16.70 20.01 4.08
N ARG A 272 -15.90 19.04 3.61
CA ARG A 272 -15.26 18.05 4.49
C ARG A 272 -14.29 18.68 5.48
N ALA A 273 -13.48 19.66 5.05
CA ALA A 273 -12.57 20.37 5.94
C ALA A 273 -13.31 21.09 7.07
N VAL A 274 -14.41 21.75 6.73
CA VAL A 274 -15.28 22.43 7.71
C VAL A 274 -15.96 21.42 8.63
N HIS A 275 -16.48 20.32 8.09
CA HIS A 275 -17.06 19.23 8.89
C HIS A 275 -16.05 18.69 9.92
N HIS A 276 -14.81 18.39 9.49
CA HIS A 276 -13.78 17.91 10.41
C HIS A 276 -13.40 18.92 11.50
N ALA A 277 -13.47 20.21 11.19
CA ALA A 277 -13.17 21.25 12.16
C ALA A 277 -14.19 21.32 13.32
N GLY A 278 -15.43 20.91 13.08
CA GLY A 278 -16.51 20.95 14.06
C GLY A 278 -16.95 19.59 14.58
N ALA A 279 -16.44 18.48 14.01
CA ALA A 279 -16.82 17.17 14.47
C ALA A 279 -16.21 16.84 15.84
N SER A 280 -17.05 16.43 16.80
CA SER A 280 -16.56 15.75 18.00
C SER A 280 -16.34 14.27 17.71
N ALA A 281 -15.36 13.65 18.39
CA ALA A 281 -15.12 12.22 18.25
C ALA A 281 -16.36 11.40 18.66
N GLU A 282 -17.07 11.85 19.67
CA GLU A 282 -18.28 11.20 20.18
C GLU A 282 -19.43 11.24 19.16
N ASP A 283 -19.64 12.39 18.50
CA ASP A 283 -20.69 12.52 17.48
C ASP A 283 -20.37 11.69 16.23
N GLU A 284 -19.09 11.61 15.87
CA GLU A 284 -18.67 10.78 14.75
C GLU A 284 -18.85 9.28 15.04
N GLN A 285 -18.53 8.86 16.27
CA GLN A 285 -18.68 7.45 16.72
C GLN A 285 -20.15 7.03 16.87
N ARG A 286 -21.10 7.95 17.04
CA ARG A 286 -22.55 7.61 17.04
C ARG A 286 -23.05 7.18 15.67
N LYS A 287 -22.42 7.65 14.58
CA LYS A 287 -22.81 7.27 13.20
C LYS A 287 -22.52 5.81 12.90
N ASP A 288 -23.18 5.23 11.90
CA ASP A 288 -22.89 3.90 11.40
C ASP A 288 -21.79 3.89 10.32
N VAL A 289 -21.42 5.07 9.83
CA VAL A 289 -20.30 5.27 8.89
C VAL A 289 -19.42 6.38 9.49
N TRP A 290 -18.19 6.02 9.88
CA TRP A 290 -17.25 6.96 10.49
C TRP A 290 -16.30 7.54 9.44
N ASP A 291 -16.10 8.84 9.48
CA ASP A 291 -14.95 9.47 8.80
C ASP A 291 -13.74 9.43 9.74
N LEU A 292 -12.79 8.54 9.48
CA LEU A 292 -11.61 8.36 10.34
C LEU A 292 -10.71 9.61 10.39
N ALA A 293 -10.81 10.49 9.39
CA ALA A 293 -10.08 11.76 9.44
C ALA A 293 -10.67 12.72 10.48
N ALA A 294 -11.98 12.69 10.72
CA ALA A 294 -12.63 13.43 11.80
C ALA A 294 -12.21 12.92 13.19
N LEU A 295 -11.85 11.61 13.27
CA LEU A 295 -11.32 10.97 14.49
C LEU A 295 -9.79 11.14 14.64
N GLY A 296 -9.12 11.89 13.75
CA GLY A 296 -7.66 12.08 13.81
C GLY A 296 -6.84 10.93 13.18
N HIS A 297 -7.47 9.95 12.53
CA HIS A 297 -6.82 8.76 11.99
C HIS A 297 -6.71 8.78 10.46
N GLY A 298 -5.68 9.44 9.93
CA GLY A 298 -5.36 9.40 8.50
C GLY A 298 -6.28 10.25 7.62
N GLN A 299 -6.02 10.22 6.31
CA GLN A 299 -6.77 11.01 5.35
C GLN A 299 -7.76 10.12 4.56
N ARG A 300 -9.05 10.52 4.49
CA ARG A 300 -10.08 9.97 3.61
C ARG A 300 -10.35 8.45 3.75
N ARG A 301 -10.28 7.90 4.94
CA ARG A 301 -10.70 6.52 5.20
C ARG A 301 -12.02 6.50 5.94
N VAL A 302 -12.90 5.63 5.49
CA VAL A 302 -14.24 5.44 6.05
C VAL A 302 -14.27 4.09 6.74
N MET A 303 -14.87 4.02 7.93
CA MET A 303 -15.23 2.78 8.62
C MET A 303 -16.74 2.60 8.51
N ASP A 304 -17.17 1.55 7.81
CA ASP A 304 -18.58 1.30 7.50
C ASP A 304 -19.08 0.10 8.29
N PHE A 305 -20.12 0.29 9.12
CA PHE A 305 -20.78 -0.72 9.94
C PHE A 305 -22.19 -1.07 9.44
N THR A 306 -22.65 -0.44 8.36
CA THR A 306 -24.05 -0.60 7.85
C THR A 306 -24.37 -2.01 7.40
N GLY A 307 -23.35 -2.83 7.06
CA GLY A 307 -23.49 -4.24 6.71
C GLY A 307 -23.92 -5.14 7.88
N ILE A 308 -23.87 -4.65 9.13
CA ILE A 308 -24.26 -5.40 10.33
C ILE A 308 -25.72 -5.04 10.67
N SER A 309 -26.63 -5.98 10.50
CA SER A 309 -28.06 -5.74 10.69
C SER A 309 -28.47 -5.67 12.15
N GLN A 310 -27.89 -6.51 13.04
CA GLN A 310 -28.24 -6.57 14.45
C GLN A 310 -27.71 -5.32 15.20
N PRO A 311 -28.57 -4.51 15.83
CA PRO A 311 -28.15 -3.29 16.54
C PRO A 311 -27.13 -3.56 17.65
N TRP A 312 -27.34 -4.63 18.43
CA TRP A 312 -26.43 -5.01 19.51
C TRP A 312 -25.02 -5.35 19.01
N LEU A 313 -24.91 -6.08 17.89
CA LEU A 313 -23.64 -6.51 17.32
C LEU A 313 -22.91 -5.36 16.69
N ARG A 314 -23.63 -4.47 15.98
CA ARG A 314 -23.10 -3.25 15.38
C ARG A 314 -22.55 -2.30 16.45
N GLU A 315 -23.31 -2.07 17.51
CA GLU A 315 -22.87 -1.20 18.61
C GLU A 315 -21.68 -1.80 19.38
N ALA A 316 -21.68 -3.11 19.63
CA ALA A 316 -20.55 -3.81 20.25
C ALA A 316 -19.27 -3.68 19.39
N LEU A 317 -19.40 -3.85 18.07
CA LEU A 317 -18.26 -3.72 17.16
C LEU A 317 -17.77 -2.28 17.07
N LYS A 318 -18.67 -1.29 17.06
CA LYS A 318 -18.28 0.13 17.09
C LYS A 318 -17.43 0.44 18.33
N ARG A 319 -17.83 -0.01 19.50
CA ARG A 319 -17.06 0.14 20.75
C ARG A 319 -15.72 -0.58 20.70
N TRP A 320 -15.69 -1.80 20.19
CA TRP A 320 -14.45 -2.53 20.00
C TRP A 320 -13.49 -1.82 19.04
N VAL A 321 -13.98 -1.32 17.89
CA VAL A 321 -13.16 -0.58 16.93
C VAL A 321 -12.66 0.75 17.54
N ALA A 322 -13.48 1.46 18.32
CA ALA A 322 -13.09 2.71 18.98
C ALA A 322 -11.92 2.50 19.95
N GLU A 323 -11.90 1.37 20.68
CA GLU A 323 -10.81 0.98 21.59
C GLU A 323 -9.55 0.54 20.83
N GLU A 324 -9.72 -0.23 19.74
CA GLU A 324 -8.60 -0.78 18.96
C GLU A 324 -7.92 0.28 18.07
N LEU A 325 -8.67 1.25 17.55
CA LEU A 325 -8.17 2.19 16.55
C LEU A 325 -6.96 3.02 17.02
N PRO A 326 -6.90 3.56 18.27
CA PRO A 326 -5.75 4.30 18.77
C PRO A 326 -4.52 3.43 19.03
N THR A 327 -4.72 2.13 19.35
CA THR A 327 -3.62 1.21 19.69
C THR A 327 -2.87 0.73 18.47
N ARG A 328 -3.54 0.71 17.30
CA ARG A 328 -2.96 0.20 16.06
C ARG A 328 -2.15 1.26 15.33
N ARG A 329 -0.94 0.89 14.96
CA ARG A 329 0.01 1.77 14.26
C ARG A 329 0.16 1.41 12.78
N GLY A 330 0.50 2.40 11.97
CA GLY A 330 0.80 2.26 10.55
C GLY A 330 -0.36 2.54 9.61
N ASP A 331 -0.04 2.79 8.34
CA ASP A 331 -0.97 3.26 7.30
C ASP A 331 -2.10 2.27 6.96
N HIS A 332 -1.95 1.01 7.35
CA HIS A 332 -2.92 -0.05 7.06
C HIS A 332 -3.84 -0.39 8.26
N ALA A 333 -3.66 0.26 9.41
CA ALA A 333 -4.43 -0.04 10.63
C ALA A 333 -5.94 0.00 10.40
N SER A 334 -6.44 1.05 9.77
CA SER A 334 -7.87 1.20 9.44
C SER A 334 -8.36 0.16 8.43
N ALA A 335 -7.55 -0.22 7.44
CA ALA A 335 -7.90 -1.26 6.48
C ALA A 335 -7.98 -2.66 7.12
N ILE A 336 -7.13 -2.93 8.10
CA ILE A 336 -7.17 -4.17 8.89
C ILE A 336 -8.47 -4.20 9.71
N LEU A 337 -8.80 -3.11 10.41
CA LEU A 337 -10.05 -3.03 11.18
C LEU A 337 -11.29 -3.13 10.27
N GLN A 338 -11.30 -2.49 9.10
CA GLN A 338 -12.39 -2.65 8.14
C GLN A 338 -12.53 -4.10 7.64
N ASN A 339 -11.43 -4.84 7.52
CA ASN A 339 -11.50 -6.26 7.22
C ASN A 339 -12.11 -7.06 8.40
N HIS A 340 -11.82 -6.71 9.63
CA HIS A 340 -12.44 -7.30 10.81
C HIS A 340 -13.95 -7.02 10.84
N VAL A 341 -14.38 -5.80 10.55
CA VAL A 341 -15.79 -5.43 10.40
C VAL A 341 -16.47 -6.34 9.37
N ARG A 342 -15.87 -6.52 8.19
CA ARG A 342 -16.41 -7.42 7.13
C ARG A 342 -16.53 -8.89 7.58
N ARG A 343 -15.72 -9.37 8.53
CA ARG A 343 -15.88 -10.72 9.07
C ARG A 343 -17.12 -10.83 9.99
N ILE A 344 -17.37 -9.79 10.74
CA ILE A 344 -18.57 -9.71 11.59
C ILE A 344 -19.82 -9.50 10.71
N GLU A 345 -19.72 -8.79 9.58
CA GLU A 345 -20.82 -8.75 8.59
C GLU A 345 -21.18 -10.16 8.06
N GLU A 346 -20.21 -11.04 7.86
CA GLU A 346 -20.46 -12.44 7.47
C GLU A 346 -21.21 -13.22 8.56
N LEU A 347 -20.88 -12.99 9.85
CA LEU A 347 -21.61 -13.54 10.99
C LEU A 347 -23.03 -12.95 11.06
N SER A 348 -23.16 -11.63 10.98
CA SER A 348 -24.45 -10.93 10.96
C SER A 348 -25.38 -11.45 9.86
N ALA A 349 -24.86 -11.60 8.65
CA ALA A 349 -25.62 -12.16 7.51
C ALA A 349 -26.06 -13.61 7.80
N SER A 350 -25.23 -14.40 8.49
CA SER A 350 -25.60 -15.77 8.87
C SER A 350 -26.76 -15.79 9.88
N LEU A 351 -26.68 -14.96 10.94
CA LEU A 351 -27.73 -14.83 11.96
C LEU A 351 -29.07 -14.42 11.32
N ARG A 352 -29.04 -13.43 10.43
CA ARG A 352 -30.23 -12.95 9.72
C ARG A 352 -30.92 -14.05 8.87
N LEU A 353 -30.12 -14.93 8.26
CA LEU A 353 -30.64 -15.99 7.39
C LEU A 353 -31.14 -17.23 8.15
N GLN A 354 -30.60 -17.49 9.33
CA GLN A 354 -30.93 -18.74 10.05
C GLN A 354 -32.00 -18.60 11.12
N ARG A 355 -32.36 -17.36 11.50
CA ARG A 355 -33.25 -17.07 12.60
C ARG A 355 -34.47 -16.24 12.17
N LEU A 356 -35.62 -16.50 12.78
CA LEU A 356 -36.85 -15.73 12.54
C LEU A 356 -36.78 -14.32 13.16
N ASP A 357 -36.06 -14.17 14.30
CA ASP A 357 -35.75 -12.89 14.95
C ASP A 357 -34.56 -12.17 14.34
N HIS A 358 -34.04 -12.66 13.21
CA HIS A 358 -32.86 -12.16 12.51
C HIS A 358 -31.59 -12.02 13.40
N GLY A 359 -31.59 -12.64 14.58
CA GLY A 359 -30.51 -12.58 15.56
C GLY A 359 -30.50 -11.29 16.40
N ASP A 360 -31.62 -10.59 16.54
CA ASP A 360 -31.72 -9.34 17.28
C ASP A 360 -31.77 -9.55 18.81
N GLN A 361 -32.23 -10.72 19.27
CA GLN A 361 -32.39 -11.04 20.68
C GLN A 361 -31.16 -11.79 21.21
N THR A 362 -30.26 -11.08 21.91
CA THR A 362 -29.01 -11.65 22.45
C THR A 362 -29.23 -12.87 23.36
N ALA A 363 -30.27 -12.85 24.23
CA ALA A 363 -30.57 -13.90 25.19
C ALA A 363 -30.94 -15.26 24.56
N THR A 364 -31.30 -15.28 23.29
CA THR A 364 -31.70 -16.49 22.55
C THR A 364 -30.58 -17.08 21.72
N LEU A 365 -29.43 -16.39 21.61
CA LEU A 365 -28.27 -16.80 20.82
C LEU A 365 -27.35 -17.72 21.62
N GLY A 366 -26.91 -18.81 20.99
CA GLY A 366 -26.03 -19.78 21.63
C GLY A 366 -25.16 -20.54 20.65
N ARG A 367 -24.64 -21.66 21.10
CA ARG A 367 -23.74 -22.52 20.32
C ARG A 367 -24.31 -22.97 18.98
N ALA A 368 -25.62 -23.25 18.92
CA ALA A 368 -26.28 -23.69 17.69
C ALA A 368 -26.13 -22.66 16.56
N ASP A 369 -26.18 -21.38 16.88
CA ASP A 369 -26.03 -20.29 15.91
C ASP A 369 -24.60 -20.21 15.34
N ILE A 370 -23.61 -20.43 16.17
CA ILE A 370 -22.21 -20.53 15.77
C ILE A 370 -21.98 -21.75 14.87
N LEU A 371 -22.55 -22.92 15.22
CA LEU A 371 -22.45 -24.12 14.38
C LEU A 371 -23.08 -23.90 12.99
N ALA A 372 -24.23 -23.26 12.91
CA ALA A 372 -24.87 -22.92 11.64
C ALA A 372 -24.01 -21.96 10.81
N PHE A 373 -23.36 -20.96 11.43
CA PHE A 373 -22.40 -20.08 10.76
C PHE A 373 -21.20 -20.88 10.20
N LEU A 374 -20.60 -21.77 11.00
CA LEU A 374 -19.47 -22.60 10.60
C LEU A 374 -19.85 -23.53 9.41
N ASN A 375 -21.03 -24.14 9.47
CA ASN A 375 -21.52 -24.99 8.39
C ASN A 375 -21.73 -24.20 7.09
N ARG A 376 -22.23 -22.97 7.18
CA ARG A 376 -22.35 -22.07 6.01
C ARG A 376 -21.01 -21.72 5.40
N LEU A 377 -20.01 -21.43 6.23
CA LEU A 377 -18.64 -21.17 5.74
C LEU A 377 -18.05 -22.42 5.07
N LYS A 378 -18.28 -23.61 5.65
CA LYS A 378 -17.84 -24.88 5.07
C LYS A 378 -18.50 -25.14 3.72
N HIS A 379 -19.81 -24.90 3.61
CA HIS A 379 -20.53 -25.01 2.33
C HIS A 379 -20.00 -24.05 1.27
N ARG A 380 -19.73 -22.78 1.64
CA ARG A 380 -19.14 -21.79 0.70
C ARG A 380 -17.74 -22.17 0.25
N GLU A 381 -16.97 -22.84 1.08
CA GLU A 381 -15.66 -23.40 0.71
C GLU A 381 -15.83 -24.57 -0.26
N SER A 382 -16.72 -25.55 0.03
CA SER A 382 -16.93 -26.71 -0.82
C SER A 382 -17.48 -26.34 -2.20
N THR A 383 -18.21 -25.21 -2.32
CA THR A 383 -18.71 -24.66 -3.60
C THR A 383 -17.73 -23.72 -4.29
N GLY A 384 -16.51 -23.54 -3.76
CA GLY A 384 -15.47 -22.69 -4.35
C GLY A 384 -15.72 -21.18 -4.20
N GLN A 385 -16.73 -20.73 -3.43
CA GLN A 385 -17.03 -19.32 -3.23
C GLN A 385 -15.98 -18.63 -2.34
N ILE A 386 -15.35 -19.37 -1.42
CA ILE A 386 -14.25 -18.90 -0.57
C ILE A 386 -13.14 -19.94 -0.53
N SER A 387 -11.89 -19.47 -0.40
CA SER A 387 -10.75 -20.38 -0.23
C SER A 387 -10.66 -20.95 1.20
N PRO A 388 -9.98 -22.10 1.42
CA PRO A 388 -9.72 -22.66 2.75
C PRO A 388 -9.06 -21.65 3.69
N TRP A 389 -8.10 -20.86 3.17
CA TRP A 389 -7.43 -19.79 3.92
C TRP A 389 -8.42 -18.70 4.35
N ARG A 390 -9.36 -18.32 3.48
CA ARG A 390 -10.39 -17.32 3.79
C ARG A 390 -11.28 -17.81 4.93
N ARG A 391 -11.75 -19.07 4.87
CA ARG A 391 -12.56 -19.68 5.93
C ARG A 391 -11.83 -19.69 7.27
N SER A 392 -10.59 -20.23 7.32
CA SER A 392 -9.78 -20.28 8.53
C SER A 392 -9.55 -18.89 9.13
N THR A 393 -9.24 -17.91 8.28
CA THR A 393 -9.03 -16.50 8.70
C THR A 393 -10.31 -15.89 9.26
N THR A 394 -11.47 -16.11 8.63
CA THR A 394 -12.77 -15.64 9.12
C THR A 394 -13.08 -16.22 10.50
N CYS A 395 -12.93 -17.53 10.68
CA CYS A 395 -13.15 -18.19 11.98
C CYS A 395 -12.25 -17.60 13.09
N ARG A 396 -10.94 -17.43 12.80
CA ARG A 396 -9.99 -16.86 13.78
C ARG A 396 -10.35 -15.43 14.17
N GLN A 397 -10.69 -14.59 13.19
CA GLN A 397 -10.99 -13.18 13.45
C GLN A 397 -12.31 -13.00 14.20
N VAL A 398 -13.36 -13.75 13.82
CA VAL A 398 -14.64 -13.72 14.57
C VAL A 398 -14.44 -14.22 16.01
N ALA A 399 -13.70 -15.32 16.22
CA ALA A 399 -13.38 -15.82 17.56
C ALA A 399 -12.63 -14.78 18.42
N MET A 400 -11.63 -14.12 17.83
CA MET A 400 -10.86 -13.05 18.47
C MET A 400 -11.78 -11.89 18.87
N ILE A 401 -12.56 -11.35 17.95
CA ILE A 401 -13.42 -10.18 18.20
C ILE A 401 -14.46 -10.46 19.28
N LEU A 402 -15.18 -11.60 19.21
CA LEU A 402 -16.17 -11.97 20.22
C LEU A 402 -15.54 -12.13 21.61
N ARG A 403 -14.33 -12.68 21.69
CA ARG A 403 -13.59 -12.79 22.96
C ARG A 403 -13.19 -11.41 23.49
N GLU A 404 -12.64 -10.55 22.65
CA GLU A 404 -12.21 -9.20 23.04
C GLU A 404 -13.39 -8.31 23.43
N CYS A 405 -14.53 -8.41 22.74
CA CYS A 405 -15.77 -7.75 23.16
C CYS A 405 -16.21 -8.18 24.57
N ARG A 406 -16.09 -9.47 24.93
CA ARG A 406 -16.35 -9.95 26.29
C ARG A 406 -15.34 -9.40 27.30
N GLN A 407 -14.06 -9.37 26.96
CA GLN A 407 -12.99 -8.79 27.79
C GLN A 407 -13.22 -7.30 28.08
N LEU A 408 -13.74 -6.55 27.10
CA LEU A 408 -14.17 -5.17 27.28
C LEU A 408 -15.43 -5.02 28.14
N GLY A 409 -16.02 -6.14 28.62
CA GLY A 409 -17.19 -6.13 29.46
C GLY A 409 -18.51 -5.80 28.75
N LEU A 410 -18.55 -5.93 27.41
CA LEU A 410 -19.75 -5.58 26.63
C LEU A 410 -20.94 -6.52 26.84
N THR A 411 -20.76 -7.61 27.61
CA THR A 411 -21.81 -8.54 28.06
C THR A 411 -22.43 -8.17 29.43
N ARG A 412 -21.92 -7.14 30.12
CA ARG A 412 -22.44 -6.68 31.40
C ARG A 412 -23.82 -6.03 31.27
N PRO A 413 -24.60 -5.93 32.37
CA PRO A 413 -25.90 -5.23 32.34
C PRO A 413 -25.77 -3.81 31.75
N GLY A 414 -26.70 -3.45 30.88
CA GLY A 414 -26.69 -2.16 30.19
C GLY A 414 -25.71 -2.02 29.02
N GLN A 415 -24.97 -3.07 28.68
CA GLN A 415 -24.06 -3.09 27.55
C GLN A 415 -24.68 -3.80 26.31
N PRO A 416 -24.20 -3.55 25.08
CA PRO A 416 -24.82 -4.03 23.85
C PRO A 416 -25.01 -5.54 23.76
N MET A 417 -24.09 -6.34 24.33
CA MET A 417 -24.10 -7.80 24.27
C MET A 417 -24.71 -8.43 25.55
N PHE A 418 -25.43 -7.65 26.36
CA PHE A 418 -26.06 -8.17 27.54
C PHE A 418 -27.02 -9.35 27.24
N GLY A 419 -26.94 -10.41 28.05
CA GLY A 419 -27.75 -11.61 27.88
C GLY A 419 -27.21 -12.64 26.87
N LEU A 420 -26.14 -12.34 26.17
CA LEU A 420 -25.53 -13.26 25.22
C LEU A 420 -24.87 -14.43 25.95
N ALA A 421 -25.28 -15.66 25.60
CA ALA A 421 -24.76 -16.86 26.20
C ALA A 421 -23.23 -17.00 26.05
N GLU A 422 -22.57 -17.60 27.03
CA GLU A 422 -21.12 -17.81 27.01
C GLU A 422 -20.69 -18.72 25.84
N ASP A 423 -21.52 -19.70 25.51
CA ASP A 423 -21.28 -20.67 24.42
C ASP A 423 -21.51 -20.11 23.00
N PHE A 424 -22.02 -18.86 22.87
CA PHE A 424 -21.98 -18.12 21.61
C PHE A 424 -20.55 -17.71 21.30
N ALA A 425 -19.68 -18.68 21.09
CA ALA A 425 -18.25 -18.54 20.90
C ALA A 425 -17.71 -19.62 19.95
N LEU A 426 -16.66 -19.27 19.19
CA LEU A 426 -15.90 -20.25 18.42
C LEU A 426 -14.83 -20.87 19.32
N ARG A 427 -14.77 -22.19 19.32
CA ARG A 427 -13.75 -22.98 20.05
C ARG A 427 -12.50 -23.11 19.17
N ARG A 428 -11.39 -23.54 19.77
CA ARG A 428 -10.14 -23.77 19.04
C ARG A 428 -10.32 -24.78 17.91
N ASP A 429 -11.09 -25.84 18.15
CA ASP A 429 -11.33 -26.92 17.20
C ASP A 429 -12.28 -26.51 16.04
N ASP A 430 -13.02 -25.42 16.18
CA ASP A 430 -13.84 -24.86 15.10
C ASP A 430 -13.01 -24.18 14.01
N ILE A 431 -11.75 -23.86 14.33
CA ILE A 431 -10.86 -23.15 13.42
C ILE A 431 -10.17 -24.17 12.50
N PRO A 432 -10.46 -24.18 11.18
CA PRO A 432 -9.84 -25.12 10.27
C PRO A 432 -8.31 -24.95 10.28
N GLN A 433 -7.63 -26.06 10.52
CA GLN A 433 -6.20 -26.11 10.27
C GLN A 433 -5.98 -26.15 8.77
N LEU A 434 -5.18 -25.21 8.27
CA LEU A 434 -4.75 -25.24 6.88
C LEU A 434 -3.69 -26.34 6.77
N ALA A 435 -3.80 -27.19 5.78
CA ALA A 435 -2.68 -28.06 5.41
C ALA A 435 -1.46 -27.15 5.21
N GLN A 436 -0.33 -27.52 5.81
CA GLN A 436 0.92 -26.90 5.42
C GLN A 436 1.16 -27.39 4.00
N ASP A 437 0.93 -26.51 3.03
CA ASP A 437 1.32 -26.79 1.65
C ASP A 437 2.84 -26.92 1.66
N ASP A 438 3.33 -28.14 1.44
CA ASP A 438 4.72 -28.41 1.09
C ASP A 438 5.05 -27.88 -0.33
N GLU A 439 4.17 -27.04 -0.90
CA GLU A 439 4.45 -26.37 -2.17
C GLU A 439 5.70 -25.51 -2.05
N PRO A 440 6.66 -25.66 -2.98
CA PRO A 440 7.83 -24.81 -3.04
C PRO A 440 7.37 -23.35 -3.07
N GLY A 441 7.91 -22.55 -2.14
CA GLY A 441 7.44 -21.20 -1.85
C GLY A 441 7.21 -20.36 -3.11
N ARG A 442 6.44 -19.28 -2.98
CA ARG A 442 6.04 -18.33 -4.03
C ARG A 442 7.20 -17.63 -4.77
N ALA A 443 8.39 -18.25 -4.79
CA ALA A 443 9.54 -17.81 -5.56
C ALA A 443 9.31 -18.16 -7.03
N LEU A 444 9.57 -17.21 -7.92
CA LEU A 444 9.49 -17.43 -9.36
C LEU A 444 10.64 -18.35 -9.81
N PRO A 445 10.45 -19.24 -10.77
CA PRO A 445 11.55 -19.96 -11.41
C PRO A 445 12.62 -18.99 -11.91
N VAL A 446 13.90 -19.37 -11.83
CA VAL A 446 15.04 -18.52 -12.24
C VAL A 446 14.91 -18.09 -13.69
N THR A 447 14.46 -19.00 -14.57
CA THR A 447 14.21 -18.70 -15.99
C THR A 447 13.14 -17.64 -16.19
N VAL A 448 12.05 -17.67 -15.41
CA VAL A 448 10.98 -16.67 -15.44
C VAL A 448 11.50 -15.32 -14.92
N LEU A 449 12.24 -15.32 -13.81
CA LEU A 449 12.84 -14.10 -13.28
C LEU A 449 13.78 -13.44 -14.30
N ASN A 450 14.62 -14.19 -14.98
CA ASN A 450 15.53 -13.68 -16.01
C ASN A 450 14.77 -13.08 -17.20
N GLN A 451 13.67 -13.71 -17.64
CA GLN A 451 12.81 -13.15 -18.70
C GLN A 451 12.21 -11.80 -18.27
N LEU A 452 11.76 -11.68 -17.01
CA LEU A 452 11.25 -10.41 -16.47
C LEU A 452 12.34 -9.33 -16.40
N LEU A 453 13.52 -9.66 -15.88
CA LEU A 453 14.63 -8.70 -15.79
C LEU A 453 15.11 -8.22 -17.17
N THR A 454 15.16 -9.11 -18.16
CA THR A 454 15.49 -8.75 -19.55
C THR A 454 14.43 -7.82 -20.16
N ALA A 455 13.17 -7.96 -19.77
CA ALA A 455 12.05 -7.16 -20.28
C ALA A 455 11.84 -5.81 -19.58
N LEU A 456 12.67 -5.41 -18.61
CA LEU A 456 12.54 -4.16 -17.85
C LEU A 456 12.55 -2.89 -18.72
N GLY A 457 13.21 -2.91 -19.88
CA GLY A 457 13.14 -1.82 -20.85
C GLY A 457 11.73 -1.57 -21.42
N ILE A 458 10.88 -2.60 -21.46
CA ILE A 458 9.46 -2.45 -21.85
C ILE A 458 8.69 -1.76 -20.70
N LEU A 459 8.98 -2.12 -19.45
CA LEU A 459 8.39 -1.48 -18.28
C LEU A 459 8.74 0.01 -18.22
N GLU A 460 10.00 0.36 -18.50
CA GLU A 460 10.44 1.76 -18.51
C GLU A 460 9.67 2.58 -19.55
N ARG A 461 9.49 2.08 -20.77
CA ARG A 461 8.72 2.77 -21.82
C ARG A 461 7.23 2.92 -21.44
N ALA A 462 6.65 1.92 -20.76
CA ALA A 462 5.22 1.91 -20.42
C ALA A 462 4.89 2.70 -19.16
N ALA A 463 5.78 2.73 -18.17
CA ALA A 463 5.49 3.23 -16.83
C ALA A 463 6.49 4.30 -16.32
N GLY A 464 7.58 4.52 -17.05
CA GLY A 464 8.64 5.46 -16.72
C GLY A 464 9.81 4.87 -15.92
N PRO A 465 10.97 5.57 -15.91
CA PRO A 465 12.21 5.08 -15.31
C PRO A 465 12.09 4.83 -13.80
N SER A 466 11.35 5.66 -13.07
CA SER A 466 11.19 5.48 -11.61
C SER A 466 10.50 4.17 -11.23
N ILE A 467 9.52 3.71 -12.03
CA ILE A 467 8.85 2.43 -11.79
C ILE A 467 9.80 1.26 -12.08
N ARG A 468 10.58 1.35 -13.17
CA ARG A 468 11.61 0.36 -13.49
C ARG A 468 12.59 0.22 -12.32
N VAL A 469 13.20 1.33 -11.86
CA VAL A 469 14.17 1.32 -10.75
C VAL A 469 13.54 0.75 -9.48
N ALA A 470 12.29 1.06 -9.17
CA ALA A 470 11.61 0.49 -8.00
C ALA A 470 11.49 -1.04 -8.09
N VAL A 471 11.19 -1.59 -9.27
CA VAL A 471 11.11 -3.05 -9.49
C VAL A 471 12.50 -3.71 -9.43
N GLU A 472 13.52 -3.08 -9.99
CA GLU A 472 14.92 -3.56 -9.89
C GLU A 472 15.38 -3.60 -8.43
N LEU A 473 15.13 -2.54 -7.66
CA LEU A 473 15.45 -2.52 -6.23
C LEU A 473 14.70 -3.58 -5.42
N LEU A 474 13.46 -3.92 -5.79
CA LEU A 474 12.74 -5.04 -5.16
C LEU A 474 13.44 -6.38 -5.42
N ALA A 475 13.92 -6.60 -6.64
CA ALA A 475 14.61 -7.83 -7.02
C ALA A 475 16.01 -7.95 -6.37
N ASP A 476 16.75 -6.82 -6.29
CA ASP A 476 18.13 -6.79 -5.79
C ASP A 476 18.21 -6.80 -4.27
N THR A 477 17.25 -6.18 -3.58
CA THR A 477 17.33 -5.96 -2.13
C THR A 477 16.39 -6.86 -1.33
N GLY A 478 15.39 -7.46 -1.97
CA GLY A 478 14.37 -8.25 -1.30
C GLY A 478 13.51 -7.46 -0.30
N ARG A 479 13.50 -6.12 -0.41
CA ARG A 479 12.68 -5.28 0.48
C ARG A 479 11.20 -5.40 0.14
N ARG A 480 10.33 -5.03 1.10
CA ARG A 480 8.89 -5.00 0.84
C ARG A 480 8.54 -3.82 -0.08
N PRO A 481 7.52 -3.94 -0.94
CA PRO A 481 7.12 -2.86 -1.83
C PRO A 481 6.93 -1.50 -1.13
N THR A 482 6.30 -1.51 0.05
CA THR A 482 6.09 -0.30 0.86
C THR A 482 7.42 0.30 1.35
N GLU A 483 8.44 -0.54 1.66
CA GLU A 483 9.76 -0.10 2.11
C GLU A 483 10.50 0.63 0.97
N ILE A 484 10.47 0.07 -0.24
CA ILE A 484 11.07 0.68 -1.44
C ILE A 484 10.33 1.98 -1.81
N CYS A 485 9.01 1.97 -1.88
CA CYS A 485 8.22 3.15 -2.25
C CYS A 485 8.44 4.35 -1.30
N LYS A 486 8.74 4.09 -0.01
CA LYS A 486 8.93 5.12 1.02
C LYS A 486 10.40 5.44 1.33
N LEU A 487 11.35 5.05 0.50
CA LEU A 487 12.75 5.44 0.66
C LEU A 487 12.88 6.97 0.62
N GLY A 488 13.64 7.52 1.57
CA GLY A 488 14.09 8.92 1.50
C GLY A 488 15.04 9.13 0.33
N TRP A 489 15.20 10.35 -0.12
CA TRP A 489 16.19 10.68 -1.14
C TRP A 489 17.61 10.34 -0.65
N ASP A 490 17.89 10.55 0.64
CA ASP A 490 19.15 10.32 1.34
C ASP A 490 19.36 8.86 1.80
N CYS A 491 18.75 7.89 1.11
CA CYS A 491 18.78 6.47 1.51
C CYS A 491 20.10 5.74 1.21
N LEU A 492 21.05 6.35 0.52
CA LEU A 492 22.34 5.75 0.19
C LEU A 492 23.42 6.23 1.15
N ASP A 493 24.20 5.31 1.73
CA ASP A 493 25.29 5.57 2.66
C ASP A 493 26.46 4.60 2.38
N GLN A 494 27.56 4.74 3.11
CA GLN A 494 28.69 3.81 3.07
C GLN A 494 28.94 3.20 4.45
N ASP A 495 29.47 2.00 4.48
CA ASP A 495 29.96 1.35 5.70
C ASP A 495 31.40 1.78 6.04
N THR A 496 31.96 1.20 7.09
CA THR A 496 33.32 1.47 7.54
C THR A 496 34.41 1.10 6.52
N ASP A 497 34.08 0.20 5.59
CA ASP A 497 34.95 -0.28 4.53
C ASP A 497 34.71 0.47 3.20
N GLY A 498 33.90 1.55 3.23
CA GLY A 498 33.55 2.37 2.06
C GLY A 498 32.58 1.70 1.08
N LYS A 499 31.95 0.57 1.45
CA LYS A 499 30.98 -0.12 0.61
C LYS A 499 29.58 0.44 0.78
N HIS A 500 28.82 0.40 -0.30
CA HIS A 500 27.48 0.98 -0.34
C HIS A 500 26.46 0.25 0.54
N VAL A 501 25.67 1.02 1.25
CA VAL A 501 24.63 0.57 2.17
C VAL A 501 23.32 1.31 1.90
N LEU A 502 22.22 0.56 1.77
CA LEU A 502 20.88 1.13 1.69
C LEU A 502 20.30 1.35 3.10
N ILE A 503 19.90 2.58 3.39
CA ILE A 503 19.18 2.93 4.63
C ILE A 503 17.68 2.88 4.35
N TYR A 504 16.96 2.08 5.13
CA TYR A 504 15.51 1.92 4.97
C TYR A 504 14.79 1.81 6.32
N THR A 505 13.47 1.95 6.30
CA THR A 505 12.60 1.74 7.48
C THR A 505 11.78 0.47 7.30
N ASP A 506 11.92 -0.49 8.24
CA ASP A 506 11.03 -1.65 8.32
C ASP A 506 9.73 -1.24 9.03
N PHE A 507 8.76 -0.80 8.24
CA PHE A 507 7.46 -0.32 8.74
C PHE A 507 6.66 -1.41 9.44
N LYS A 508 6.78 -2.68 9.02
CA LYS A 508 6.04 -3.80 9.64
C LYS A 508 6.49 -4.05 11.08
N ASN A 509 7.79 -3.88 11.35
CA ASN A 509 8.38 -4.13 12.67
C ASN A 509 8.71 -2.84 13.43
N ASN A 510 8.35 -1.66 12.88
CA ASN A 510 8.64 -0.34 13.44
C ASN A 510 10.13 -0.12 13.76
N ARG A 511 11.02 -0.48 12.82
CA ARG A 511 12.47 -0.31 12.94
C ARG A 511 12.95 0.69 11.91
N ALA A 512 13.29 1.90 12.35
CA ALA A 512 13.85 2.95 11.50
C ALA A 512 15.36 2.75 11.26
N LYS A 513 15.87 3.36 10.19
CA LYS A 513 17.28 3.45 9.83
C LYS A 513 18.02 2.09 9.81
N ARG A 514 17.33 1.06 9.30
CA ARG A 514 18.00 -0.23 9.04
C ARG A 514 19.00 -0.07 7.90
N ARG A 515 20.13 -0.74 8.02
CA ARG A 515 21.23 -0.73 7.04
C ARG A 515 21.27 -2.07 6.31
N LEU A 516 21.31 -2.04 4.99
CA LEU A 516 21.42 -3.23 4.13
C LEU A 516 22.60 -3.05 3.19
N PRO A 517 23.63 -3.89 3.24
CA PRO A 517 24.68 -3.89 2.22
C PRO A 517 24.09 -4.12 0.82
N ILE A 518 24.54 -3.35 -0.15
CA ILE A 518 24.11 -3.41 -1.54
C ILE A 518 25.31 -3.42 -2.49
N THR A 519 25.10 -3.87 -3.72
CA THR A 519 26.13 -3.86 -4.75
C THR A 519 26.32 -2.45 -5.34
N ASP A 520 27.48 -2.22 -5.97
CA ASP A 520 27.77 -0.95 -6.66
C ASP A 520 26.79 -0.69 -7.79
N THR A 521 26.34 -1.73 -8.48
CA THR A 521 25.30 -1.63 -9.52
C THR A 521 23.98 -1.09 -8.94
N THR A 522 23.53 -1.63 -7.80
CA THR A 522 22.32 -1.16 -7.10
C THR A 522 22.50 0.26 -6.59
N ALA A 523 23.69 0.63 -6.11
CA ALA A 523 24.00 2.00 -5.68
C ALA A 523 23.93 3.00 -6.85
N SER A 524 24.45 2.62 -8.03
CA SER A 524 24.37 3.44 -9.24
C SER A 524 22.92 3.70 -9.66
N LEU A 525 22.05 2.67 -9.63
CA LEU A 525 20.62 2.83 -9.90
C LEU A 525 19.94 3.85 -8.96
N ILE A 526 20.30 3.82 -7.68
CA ILE A 526 19.80 4.77 -6.68
C ILE A 526 20.30 6.17 -6.99
N THR A 527 21.59 6.34 -7.29
CA THR A 527 22.21 7.64 -7.60
C THR A 527 21.57 8.27 -8.84
N ASP A 528 21.35 7.52 -9.90
CA ASP A 528 20.66 7.99 -11.10
C ASP A 528 19.22 8.45 -10.78
N GLN A 529 18.53 7.72 -9.93
CA GLN A 529 17.19 8.09 -9.49
C GLN A 529 17.21 9.33 -8.61
N GLN A 530 18.18 9.47 -7.71
CA GLN A 530 18.39 10.66 -6.89
C GLN A 530 18.59 11.90 -7.77
N GLN A 531 19.42 11.80 -8.81
CA GLN A 531 19.68 12.92 -9.74
C GLN A 531 18.41 13.31 -10.51
N ARG A 532 17.62 12.33 -10.99
CA ARG A 532 16.32 12.60 -11.63
C ARG A 532 15.36 13.36 -10.71
N VAL A 533 15.22 12.91 -9.45
CA VAL A 533 14.36 13.56 -8.48
C VAL A 533 14.86 14.97 -8.15
N ARG A 534 16.16 15.15 -7.99
CA ARG A 534 16.76 16.46 -7.72
C ARG A 534 16.55 17.46 -8.85
N THR A 535 16.68 17.00 -10.10
CA THR A 535 16.39 17.81 -11.29
C THR A 535 14.91 18.23 -11.35
N GLN A 536 14.00 17.33 -10.94
CA GLN A 536 12.57 17.60 -10.93
C GLN A 536 12.14 18.55 -9.79
N PHE A 537 12.83 18.53 -8.64
CA PHE A 537 12.48 19.28 -7.43
C PHE A 537 13.70 20.04 -6.88
N PRO A 538 14.24 21.05 -7.61
CA PRO A 538 15.47 21.72 -7.25
C PRO A 538 15.39 22.52 -5.94
N ASP A 539 14.20 23.05 -5.62
CA ASP A 539 14.00 23.97 -4.49
C ASP A 539 13.65 23.26 -3.17
N THR A 540 13.44 21.94 -3.19
CA THR A 540 13.06 21.20 -1.98
C THR A 540 14.32 20.73 -1.24
N ALA A 541 14.33 20.84 0.09
CA ALA A 541 15.42 20.33 0.91
C ALA A 541 15.59 18.81 0.72
N ILE A 542 16.83 18.34 0.61
CA ILE A 542 17.17 16.93 0.35
C ILE A 542 16.57 16.00 1.42
N THR A 543 16.57 16.46 2.68
CA THR A 543 16.01 15.70 3.82
C THR A 543 14.50 15.53 3.78
N GLU A 544 13.78 16.32 2.97
CA GLU A 544 12.34 16.23 2.77
C GLU A 544 11.98 15.44 1.52
N LEU A 545 12.90 15.28 0.56
CA LEU A 545 12.67 14.57 -0.69
C LEU A 545 12.54 13.06 -0.44
N VAL A 546 11.69 12.42 -1.23
CA VAL A 546 11.62 10.95 -1.30
C VAL A 546 12.24 10.45 -2.61
N LEU A 547 12.79 9.24 -2.61
CA LEU A 547 13.42 8.65 -3.80
C LEU A 547 12.42 8.38 -4.93
N PHE A 548 11.17 8.04 -4.57
CA PHE A 548 10.08 7.75 -5.51
C PHE A 548 8.89 8.67 -5.26
N PRO A 549 8.96 9.94 -5.68
CA PRO A 549 7.86 10.89 -5.50
C PRO A 549 6.66 10.50 -6.38
N ARG A 550 5.44 10.56 -5.82
CA ARG A 550 4.23 10.39 -6.62
C ARG A 550 4.07 11.54 -7.62
N THR A 551 3.47 11.25 -8.78
CA THR A 551 3.35 12.19 -9.91
C THR A 551 2.22 13.20 -9.75
N THR A 552 1.28 12.98 -8.83
CA THR A 552 0.10 13.84 -8.65
C THR A 552 0.05 14.39 -7.21
N ARG A 553 -0.38 15.65 -7.07
CA ARG A 553 -0.51 16.33 -5.77
C ARG A 553 0.76 16.25 -4.91
N ASN A 554 1.90 16.52 -5.52
CA ASN A 554 3.22 16.41 -4.90
C ASN A 554 4.21 17.37 -5.56
N ARG A 555 4.01 18.67 -5.39
CA ARG A 555 4.84 19.70 -6.03
C ARG A 555 6.24 19.84 -5.43
N ARG A 556 6.38 19.41 -4.19
CA ARG A 556 7.65 19.46 -3.45
C ARG A 556 8.43 18.15 -3.47
N GLY A 557 7.92 17.09 -4.08
CA GLY A 557 8.60 15.79 -4.10
C GLY A 557 8.67 15.07 -2.75
N THR A 558 7.90 15.53 -1.73
CA THR A 558 7.95 15.03 -0.35
C THR A 558 7.04 13.83 -0.09
N ARG A 559 6.12 13.52 -1.02
CA ARG A 559 5.14 12.44 -0.86
C ARG A 559 5.51 11.25 -1.70
N PRO A 560 5.69 10.07 -1.09
CA PRO A 560 6.07 8.86 -1.81
C PRO A 560 4.95 8.33 -2.70
N ILE A 561 5.34 7.59 -3.73
CA ILE A 561 4.42 6.80 -4.55
C ILE A 561 3.79 5.69 -3.70
N GLY A 562 2.53 5.36 -3.94
CA GLY A 562 1.88 4.21 -3.30
C GLY A 562 2.33 2.88 -3.91
N ASP A 563 2.54 1.87 -3.08
CA ASP A 563 2.87 0.51 -3.51
C ASP A 563 1.80 -0.09 -4.45
N SER A 564 0.54 0.24 -4.23
CA SER A 564 -0.57 -0.14 -5.12
C SER A 564 -0.46 0.45 -6.53
N VAL A 565 0.11 1.66 -6.66
CA VAL A 565 0.35 2.28 -7.98
C VAL A 565 1.47 1.54 -8.70
N VAL A 566 2.57 1.23 -7.99
CA VAL A 566 3.67 0.42 -8.54
C VAL A 566 3.17 -0.96 -8.93
N ALA A 567 2.37 -1.61 -8.06
CA ALA A 567 1.77 -2.93 -8.34
C ALA A 567 0.86 -2.90 -9.57
N GLY A 568 0.03 -1.87 -9.73
CA GLY A 568 -0.85 -1.71 -10.90
C GLY A 568 -0.06 -1.52 -12.20
N LYS A 569 1.01 -0.70 -12.18
CA LYS A 569 1.90 -0.50 -13.34
C LYS A 569 2.69 -1.76 -13.69
N HIS A 570 3.21 -2.44 -12.66
CA HIS A 570 3.90 -3.72 -12.81
C HIS A 570 2.96 -4.79 -13.39
N ARG A 571 1.73 -4.93 -12.87
CA ARG A 571 0.74 -5.88 -13.40
C ARG A 571 0.42 -5.61 -14.85
N GLY A 572 0.11 -4.34 -15.20
CA GLY A 572 -0.16 -3.96 -16.60
C GLY A 572 1.01 -4.29 -17.53
N TRP A 573 2.26 -4.12 -17.09
CA TRP A 573 3.44 -4.53 -17.85
C TRP A 573 3.53 -6.05 -18.03
N VAL A 574 3.41 -6.83 -16.94
CA VAL A 574 3.48 -8.31 -16.99
C VAL A 574 2.43 -8.88 -17.94
N ASP A 575 1.23 -8.28 -17.98
CA ASP A 575 0.15 -8.72 -18.86
C ASP A 575 0.49 -8.49 -20.35
N THR A 576 1.30 -7.49 -20.68
CA THR A 576 1.74 -7.19 -22.06
C THR A 576 2.90 -8.06 -22.54
N LEU A 577 3.61 -8.76 -21.66
CA LEU A 577 4.73 -9.62 -22.04
C LEU A 577 4.25 -10.85 -22.83
N PRO A 578 5.10 -11.43 -23.68
CA PRO A 578 4.82 -12.75 -24.25
C PRO A 578 4.67 -13.81 -23.14
N PRO A 579 4.13 -15.00 -23.45
CA PRO A 579 4.04 -16.10 -22.50
C PRO A 579 5.40 -16.39 -21.84
N LEU A 580 5.43 -16.32 -20.51
CA LEU A 580 6.61 -16.66 -19.72
C LEU A 580 6.77 -18.18 -19.65
N ARG A 581 8.00 -18.70 -19.78
CA ARG A 581 8.26 -20.13 -19.83
C ARG A 581 9.21 -20.57 -18.73
N CYS A 582 8.88 -21.71 -18.12
CA CYS A 582 9.74 -22.44 -17.22
C CYS A 582 10.90 -23.12 -17.96
N GLU A 583 11.87 -23.68 -17.22
CA GLU A 583 13.03 -24.39 -17.77
C GLU A 583 12.63 -25.61 -18.63
N ASP A 584 11.53 -26.27 -18.29
CA ASP A 584 10.92 -27.39 -19.01
C ASP A 584 10.05 -26.99 -20.21
N GLY A 585 10.01 -25.70 -20.57
CA GLY A 585 9.24 -25.16 -21.69
C GLY A 585 7.75 -24.91 -21.39
N ARG A 586 7.23 -25.34 -20.24
CA ARG A 586 5.82 -25.07 -19.84
C ARG A 586 5.60 -23.59 -19.62
N GLU A 587 4.39 -23.14 -19.97
CA GLU A 587 3.97 -21.76 -19.74
C GLU A 587 3.76 -21.52 -18.23
N PHE A 588 4.31 -20.42 -17.75
CA PHE A 588 4.19 -19.99 -16.36
C PHE A 588 2.97 -19.08 -16.18
N ASP A 589 2.19 -19.30 -15.14
CA ASP A 589 1.04 -18.46 -14.81
C ASP A 589 1.50 -17.06 -14.41
N LYS A 590 1.26 -16.08 -15.29
CA LYS A 590 1.59 -14.67 -15.05
C LYS A 590 0.90 -14.09 -13.82
N THR A 591 -0.22 -14.67 -13.34
CA THR A 591 -0.92 -14.16 -12.16
C THR A 591 -0.08 -14.29 -10.88
N ALA A 592 0.83 -15.26 -10.85
CA ALA A 592 1.79 -15.46 -9.76
C ALA A 592 2.92 -14.41 -9.74
N VAL A 593 3.12 -13.66 -10.84
CA VAL A 593 4.15 -12.61 -10.92
C VAL A 593 3.65 -11.35 -10.23
N ILE A 594 3.88 -11.23 -8.93
CA ILE A 594 3.52 -10.07 -8.10
C ILE A 594 4.77 -9.44 -7.50
N LEU A 595 4.71 -8.18 -7.08
CA LEU A 595 5.87 -7.47 -6.49
C LEU A 595 6.48 -8.24 -5.30
N TYR A 596 5.67 -8.93 -4.53
CA TYR A 596 6.15 -9.69 -3.38
C TYR A 596 6.95 -10.94 -3.76
N ALA A 597 6.77 -11.46 -4.98
CA ALA A 597 7.52 -12.61 -5.49
C ALA A 597 9.03 -12.32 -5.60
N TYR A 598 9.43 -11.09 -5.93
CA TYR A 598 10.85 -10.68 -5.94
C TYR A 598 11.52 -10.85 -4.58
N ARG A 599 10.80 -10.56 -3.50
CA ARG A 599 11.29 -10.78 -2.13
C ARG A 599 11.46 -12.27 -1.82
N HIS A 600 10.53 -13.12 -2.28
CA HIS A 600 10.69 -14.58 -2.16
C HIS A 600 11.90 -15.07 -2.95
N ASN A 601 12.10 -14.56 -4.18
CA ASN A 601 13.27 -14.90 -4.99
C ASN A 601 14.59 -14.47 -4.35
N PHE A 602 14.64 -13.28 -3.75
CA PHE A 602 15.82 -12.81 -3.03
C PHE A 602 16.16 -13.78 -1.89
N ALA A 603 15.19 -14.11 -1.05
CA ALA A 603 15.38 -15.03 0.06
C ALA A 603 15.80 -16.44 -0.42
N GLN A 604 15.13 -16.95 -1.46
CA GLN A 604 15.44 -18.28 -2.02
C GLN A 604 16.84 -18.33 -2.62
N ARG A 605 17.26 -17.33 -3.39
CA ARG A 605 18.63 -17.25 -3.95
C ARG A 605 19.70 -17.29 -2.86
N HIS A 606 19.51 -16.53 -1.78
CA HIS A 606 20.42 -16.53 -0.64
C HIS A 606 20.44 -17.89 0.11
N ALA A 607 19.26 -18.49 0.29
CA ALA A 607 19.14 -19.80 0.88
C ALA A 607 19.83 -20.88 0.01
N ASP A 608 19.65 -20.83 -1.32
CA ASP A 608 20.29 -21.76 -2.27
C ASP A 608 21.81 -21.53 -2.38
N ALA A 609 22.27 -20.29 -2.19
CA ALA A 609 23.68 -19.96 -2.09
C ALA A 609 24.33 -20.39 -0.75
N GLY A 610 23.56 -21.00 0.17
CA GLY A 610 24.08 -21.51 1.44
C GLY A 610 24.21 -20.45 2.55
N THR A 611 23.62 -19.27 2.40
CA THR A 611 23.62 -18.24 3.46
C THR A 611 23.06 -18.84 4.75
N PRO A 612 23.70 -18.68 5.93
CA PRO A 612 23.17 -19.16 7.20
C PRO A 612 21.79 -18.58 7.51
N VAL A 613 20.91 -19.35 8.16
CA VAL A 613 19.52 -18.98 8.41
C VAL A 613 19.37 -17.73 9.30
N ASP A 614 20.27 -17.53 10.25
CA ASP A 614 20.32 -16.36 11.12
C ASP A 614 20.74 -15.09 10.36
N VAL A 615 21.72 -15.20 9.47
CA VAL A 615 22.15 -14.12 8.57
C VAL A 615 21.03 -13.74 7.61
N LEU A 616 20.39 -14.75 6.97
CA LEU A 616 19.24 -14.49 6.09
C LEU A 616 18.05 -13.91 6.85
N ARG A 617 17.81 -14.33 8.09
CA ARG A 617 16.78 -13.72 8.96
C ARG A 617 17.05 -12.21 9.14
N ASP A 618 18.29 -11.84 9.42
CA ASP A 618 18.65 -10.44 9.61
C ASP A 618 18.60 -9.63 8.32
N LEU A 619 19.12 -10.18 7.21
CA LEU A 619 19.00 -9.59 5.88
C LEU A 619 17.54 -9.36 5.49
N MET A 620 16.65 -10.31 5.75
CA MET A 620 15.21 -10.18 5.45
C MET A 620 14.44 -9.33 6.47
N GLY A 621 15.02 -9.03 7.63
CA GLY A 621 14.36 -8.34 8.73
C GLY A 621 13.21 -9.14 9.34
N HIS A 622 13.34 -10.47 9.43
CA HIS A 622 12.32 -11.32 10.06
C HIS A 622 12.48 -11.32 11.59
N ARG A 623 11.35 -11.29 12.32
CA ARG A 623 11.35 -11.40 13.78
C ARG A 623 11.71 -12.81 14.27
N SER A 624 11.22 -13.82 13.57
CA SER A 624 11.38 -15.23 13.93
C SER A 624 12.21 -15.97 12.88
N ILE A 625 13.07 -16.84 13.35
CA ILE A 625 13.81 -17.80 12.50
C ILE A 625 12.83 -18.70 11.75
N ALA A 626 11.72 -19.13 12.38
CA ALA A 626 10.71 -19.96 11.74
C ALA A 626 10.16 -19.35 10.43
N THR A 627 10.00 -18.02 10.37
CA THR A 627 9.60 -17.33 9.13
C THR A 627 10.68 -17.45 8.04
N THR A 628 11.95 -17.49 8.41
CA THR A 628 13.07 -17.62 7.47
C THR A 628 13.26 -19.06 7.05
N GLN A 629 13.02 -20.02 7.94
CA GLN A 629 13.09 -21.45 7.64
C GLN A 629 12.15 -21.89 6.52
N GLY A 630 11.00 -21.21 6.35
CA GLY A 630 10.10 -21.46 5.21
C GLY A 630 10.73 -21.21 3.83
N TYR A 631 11.80 -20.40 3.73
CA TYR A 631 12.57 -20.19 2.49
C TYR A 631 13.66 -21.29 2.30
N TYR A 632 14.00 -21.99 3.37
CA TYR A 632 14.87 -23.15 3.31
C TYR A 632 14.08 -24.43 2.99
N SER A 633 12.96 -24.28 2.21
CA SER A 633 12.31 -25.47 1.64
C SER A 633 13.38 -26.27 0.89
N ILE A 634 13.46 -27.55 1.26
CA ILE A 634 14.51 -28.41 0.76
C ILE A 634 14.20 -28.70 -0.71
N THR A 635 14.81 -27.94 -1.61
CA THR A 635 14.71 -28.22 -3.04
C THR A 635 15.41 -29.54 -3.34
N THR A 636 14.91 -30.33 -4.29
CA THR A 636 15.53 -31.59 -4.75
C THR A 636 17.02 -31.38 -5.06
N LYS A 637 17.39 -30.21 -5.59
CA LYS A 637 18.78 -29.84 -5.88
C LYS A 637 19.66 -29.74 -4.62
N ARG A 638 19.13 -29.15 -3.52
CA ARG A 638 19.83 -29.06 -2.22
C ARG A 638 19.94 -30.42 -1.55
N VAL A 639 18.89 -31.23 -1.65
CA VAL A 639 18.93 -32.62 -1.16
C VAL A 639 20.02 -33.38 -1.89
N ARG A 640 20.07 -33.32 -3.23
CA ARG A 640 21.10 -33.93 -4.04
C ARG A 640 22.49 -33.46 -3.62
N SER A 641 22.74 -32.16 -3.59
CA SER A 641 24.03 -31.60 -3.21
C SER A 641 24.46 -32.02 -1.78
N ALA A 642 23.52 -32.09 -0.85
CA ALA A 642 23.80 -32.53 0.51
C ALA A 642 24.13 -34.02 0.59
N VAL A 643 23.39 -34.85 -0.15
CA VAL A 643 23.63 -36.28 -0.19
C VAL A 643 24.95 -36.59 -0.92
N ASP A 644 25.26 -35.89 -2.00
CA ASP A 644 26.53 -36.05 -2.71
C ASP A 644 27.73 -35.77 -1.77
N LYS A 645 27.65 -34.70 -0.97
CA LYS A 645 28.68 -34.35 0.03
C LYS A 645 28.83 -35.41 1.12
N VAL A 646 27.72 -36.00 1.60
CA VAL A 646 27.75 -37.02 2.66
C VAL A 646 27.99 -38.40 2.11
N ALA A 647 27.53 -38.70 0.92
CA ALA A 647 27.78 -39.99 0.26
C ALA A 647 29.26 -40.26 -0.05
N THR A 648 30.10 -39.22 -0.18
CA THR A 648 31.54 -39.37 -0.26
C THR A 648 32.20 -39.83 1.05
N LEU A 649 31.46 -39.83 2.17
CA LEU A 649 31.88 -40.17 3.52
C LEU A 649 31.11 -41.40 4.03
N GLN A 650 31.04 -42.48 3.24
CA GLN A 650 30.47 -43.75 3.70
C GLN A 650 31.51 -44.58 4.46
N PHE A 651 31.06 -45.26 5.49
CA PHE A 651 31.88 -46.11 6.36
C PHE A 651 31.35 -47.55 6.40
N ASP A 652 32.23 -48.54 6.40
CA ASP A 652 31.88 -49.91 6.63
C ASP A 652 31.56 -50.19 8.11
N ARG A 653 31.17 -51.40 8.47
CA ARG A 653 30.89 -51.84 9.86
C ARG A 653 32.07 -51.63 10.81
N ASN A 654 33.28 -51.54 10.30
CA ASN A 654 34.52 -51.36 11.08
C ASN A 654 34.91 -49.87 11.18
N GLY A 655 34.15 -48.94 10.50
CA GLY A 655 34.42 -47.51 10.42
C GLY A 655 35.52 -47.16 9.42
N ASN A 656 35.87 -48.02 8.47
CA ASN A 656 36.78 -47.68 7.39
C ASN A 656 36.04 -46.97 6.28
N ARG A 657 36.63 -45.87 5.76
CA ARG A 657 36.05 -45.07 4.70
C ARG A 657 36.00 -45.83 3.37
N ILE A 658 34.84 -45.81 2.71
CA ILE A 658 34.62 -46.43 1.41
C ILE A 658 34.51 -45.34 0.35
N TRP A 659 35.38 -45.40 -0.67
CA TRP A 659 35.35 -44.49 -1.79
C TRP A 659 34.37 -45.03 -2.85
N ARG A 660 33.34 -44.20 -3.21
CA ARG A 660 32.42 -44.49 -4.31
C ARG A 660 32.10 -43.23 -5.10
N GLU A 661 31.86 -43.42 -6.41
CA GLU A 661 31.32 -42.37 -7.25
C GLU A 661 29.84 -42.09 -6.85
N ALA A 662 29.54 -40.88 -6.44
CA ALA A 662 28.31 -40.49 -5.73
C ALA A 662 27.09 -40.19 -6.63
N GLN A 663 27.24 -40.21 -7.95
CA GLN A 663 26.22 -39.67 -8.85
C GLN A 663 24.95 -40.53 -9.05
N SER A 664 24.95 -41.79 -8.72
CA SER A 664 23.86 -42.72 -9.08
C SER A 664 22.85 -43.04 -8.00
N LEU A 665 22.93 -42.41 -6.79
CA LEU A 665 22.24 -42.93 -5.59
C LEU A 665 20.95 -42.24 -5.18
N LEU A 666 20.42 -41.24 -5.93
CA LEU A 666 19.61 -40.23 -5.33
C LEU A 666 18.17 -40.07 -5.83
N GLU A 667 17.74 -40.73 -6.89
CA GLU A 667 16.50 -40.34 -7.54
C GLU A 667 15.21 -41.06 -7.09
N SER A 668 15.28 -42.21 -6.45
CA SER A 668 14.12 -42.84 -5.82
C SER A 668 14.50 -44.17 -5.15
N GLU A 669 13.61 -44.72 -4.31
CA GLU A 669 13.74 -46.09 -3.78
C GLU A 669 13.93 -47.15 -4.91
N HIS A 670 13.30 -46.90 -6.07
CA HIS A 670 13.43 -47.72 -7.27
C HIS A 670 14.85 -47.68 -7.86
N GLN A 671 15.52 -46.53 -7.81
CA GLN A 671 16.89 -46.38 -8.29
C GLN A 671 17.91 -46.94 -7.29
N ARG A 672 17.63 -46.87 -5.98
CA ARG A 672 18.46 -47.57 -4.95
C ARG A 672 18.39 -49.07 -5.12
N LEU A 673 17.22 -49.61 -5.40
CA LEU A 673 17.06 -51.03 -5.74
C LEU A 673 17.81 -51.41 -7.02
N ALA A 674 17.78 -50.55 -8.03
CA ALA A 674 18.56 -50.75 -9.28
C ALA A 674 20.08 -50.69 -9.06
N VAL A 675 20.55 -49.94 -8.07
CA VAL A 675 21.99 -49.84 -7.69
C VAL A 675 22.37 -50.91 -6.65
N GLY A 676 21.44 -51.74 -6.22
CA GLY A 676 21.71 -52.82 -5.26
C GLY A 676 21.86 -52.38 -3.81
N GLN A 677 21.05 -51.44 -3.34
CA GLN A 677 21.05 -50.91 -1.98
C GLN A 677 19.65 -50.73 -1.41
N VAL A 678 19.48 -50.97 -0.10
CA VAL A 678 18.23 -50.74 0.60
C VAL A 678 18.47 -50.10 1.99
N ALA A 679 17.57 -49.22 2.43
CA ALA A 679 17.67 -48.58 3.74
C ALA A 679 17.48 -49.62 4.86
N VAL A 680 18.31 -49.51 5.88
CA VAL A 680 18.23 -50.35 7.10
C VAL A 680 18.48 -49.44 8.31
N PRO A 681 18.16 -49.89 9.56
CA PRO A 681 18.49 -49.12 10.73
C PRO A 681 19.98 -48.72 10.76
N PHE A 682 20.21 -47.39 10.98
CA PHE A 682 21.54 -46.77 11.09
C PHE A 682 22.40 -46.76 9.80
N GLY A 683 21.81 -47.02 8.61
CA GLY A 683 22.57 -47.01 7.35
C GLY A 683 21.84 -47.62 6.16
N ILE A 684 22.62 -48.23 5.29
CA ILE A 684 22.19 -48.92 4.07
C ILE A 684 22.75 -50.35 4.02
N CYS A 685 22.00 -51.23 3.38
CA CYS A 685 22.39 -52.63 3.14
C CYS A 685 22.60 -52.91 1.65
N THR A 686 23.65 -53.63 1.34
CA THR A 686 23.98 -54.06 -0.02
C THR A 686 23.84 -55.59 -0.17
N GLU A 687 23.16 -56.29 0.73
CA GLU A 687 22.93 -57.72 0.64
C GLU A 687 21.88 -58.01 -0.42
N PRO A 688 22.19 -58.88 -1.44
CA PRO A 688 21.37 -59.06 -2.65
C PRO A 688 19.93 -59.51 -2.37
N SER A 689 19.74 -60.50 -1.47
CA SER A 689 18.39 -60.97 -1.15
C SER A 689 17.54 -59.96 -0.40
N ASN A 690 18.13 -59.18 0.51
CA ASN A 690 17.44 -58.11 1.22
C ASN A 690 17.15 -56.93 0.28
N VAL A 691 18.05 -56.61 -0.64
CA VAL A 691 17.83 -55.57 -1.67
C VAL A 691 16.67 -55.99 -2.59
N THR A 692 16.67 -57.24 -3.09
CA THR A 692 15.59 -57.74 -3.94
C THR A 692 14.22 -57.74 -3.22
N ALA A 693 14.21 -57.97 -1.92
CA ALA A 693 13.03 -57.95 -1.10
C ALA A 693 12.64 -56.52 -0.57
N GLY A 694 13.28 -55.47 -1.10
CA GLY A 694 13.00 -54.07 -0.69
C GLY A 694 13.23 -53.77 0.78
N GLY A 695 14.16 -54.47 1.44
CA GLY A 695 14.49 -54.30 2.85
C GLY A 695 13.68 -55.22 3.79
N GLY A 696 12.78 -56.06 3.27
CA GLY A 696 11.84 -56.87 4.07
C GLY A 696 12.35 -58.31 4.42
N ALA A 697 13.46 -58.81 3.82
CA ALA A 697 13.95 -60.19 4.00
C ALA A 697 15.48 -60.24 4.22
N CYS A 698 15.89 -59.87 5.43
CA CYS A 698 17.29 -59.93 5.80
C CYS A 698 17.67 -61.34 6.29
N PRO A 699 18.62 -62.10 5.63
CA PRO A 699 19.06 -63.38 6.07
C PRO A 699 19.82 -63.35 7.42
N PHE A 700 20.33 -62.17 7.83
CA PHE A 700 21.03 -61.96 9.08
C PHE A 700 20.15 -61.37 10.19
N ARG A 701 18.82 -61.44 10.05
CA ARG A 701 17.84 -60.95 11.06
C ARG A 701 18.09 -59.51 11.50
N PHE A 702 18.50 -58.66 10.55
CA PHE A 702 18.78 -57.22 10.77
C PHE A 702 19.90 -56.94 11.82
N ARG A 703 20.80 -57.83 12.06
CA ARG A 703 22.01 -57.58 12.86
C ARG A 703 23.05 -56.80 12.06
N CYS A 704 22.71 -55.59 11.67
CA CYS A 704 23.45 -54.77 10.69
C CYS A 704 24.89 -54.45 11.13
N LEU A 705 25.12 -54.15 12.39
CA LEU A 705 26.46 -53.83 12.95
C LEU A 705 27.44 -55.01 12.91
N GLY A 706 26.94 -56.26 12.75
CA GLY A 706 27.75 -57.44 12.55
C GLY A 706 27.88 -57.86 11.08
N CYS A 707 27.20 -57.22 10.16
CA CYS A 707 27.07 -57.62 8.76
C CYS A 707 28.09 -56.97 7.85
N GLY A 708 28.68 -57.76 6.93
CA GLY A 708 29.63 -57.24 5.93
C GLY A 708 28.99 -56.36 4.85
N HIS A 709 27.67 -56.44 4.69
CA HIS A 709 26.90 -55.67 3.72
C HIS A 709 26.36 -54.33 4.25
N PHE A 710 26.65 -54.00 5.53
CA PHE A 710 26.21 -52.78 6.17
C PHE A 710 27.14 -51.62 5.84
N ARG A 711 26.56 -50.44 5.54
CA ARG A 711 27.26 -49.19 5.33
C ARG A 711 26.54 -48.10 6.10
N SER A 712 27.29 -47.18 6.72
CA SER A 712 26.76 -46.02 7.45
C SER A 712 27.41 -44.72 6.97
N ASP A 713 26.84 -43.59 7.28
CA ASP A 713 27.35 -42.25 6.99
C ASP A 713 27.21 -41.31 8.21
N PRO A 714 27.84 -40.11 8.21
CA PRO A 714 27.83 -39.19 9.35
C PRO A 714 26.44 -38.73 9.77
N SER A 715 25.43 -38.83 8.90
CA SER A 715 24.06 -38.39 9.23
C SER A 715 23.38 -39.32 10.24
N TYR A 716 23.90 -40.56 10.44
CA TYR A 716 23.40 -41.51 11.45
C TYR A 716 24.14 -41.41 12.79
N LEU A 717 25.14 -40.55 12.92
CA LEU A 717 25.97 -40.49 14.14
C LEU A 717 25.18 -40.26 15.43
N PRO A 718 24.16 -39.35 15.48
CA PRO A 718 23.35 -39.18 16.67
C PRO A 718 22.53 -40.44 17.04
N GLU A 719 21.96 -41.13 16.03
CA GLU A 719 21.17 -42.34 16.23
C GLU A 719 22.08 -43.50 16.70
N LEU A 720 23.28 -43.59 16.18
CA LEU A 720 24.28 -44.57 16.65
C LEU A 720 24.67 -44.33 18.11
N ARG A 721 24.86 -43.05 18.51
CA ARG A 721 25.14 -42.71 19.92
C ARG A 721 23.95 -43.05 20.83
N ALA A 722 22.75 -42.67 20.44
CA ALA A 722 21.53 -42.99 21.19
C ALA A 722 21.31 -44.50 21.35
N TYR A 723 21.62 -45.27 20.31
CA TYR A 723 21.59 -46.72 20.36
C TYR A 723 22.65 -47.30 21.33
N LEU A 724 23.86 -46.76 21.33
CA LEU A 724 24.92 -47.11 22.27
C LEU A 724 24.46 -46.86 23.72
N ASP A 725 23.89 -45.69 24.00
CA ASP A 725 23.35 -45.33 25.33
C ASP A 725 22.26 -46.32 25.77
N THR A 726 21.38 -46.70 24.82
CA THR A 726 20.31 -47.68 25.07
C THR A 726 20.87 -49.07 25.44
N LEU A 727 21.92 -49.51 24.70
CA LEU A 727 22.58 -50.79 25.00
C LEU A 727 23.25 -50.77 26.36
N LEU A 728 23.96 -49.69 26.71
CA LEU A 728 24.58 -49.49 28.01
C LEU A 728 23.59 -49.47 29.15
N ALA A 729 22.49 -48.73 29.01
CA ALA A 729 21.42 -48.67 29.98
C ALA A 729 20.67 -49.99 30.15
N SER A 730 20.51 -50.76 29.04
CA SER A 730 19.92 -52.09 29.08
C SER A 730 20.81 -53.07 29.82
N ARG A 731 22.14 -53.04 29.55
CA ARG A 731 23.15 -53.85 30.25
C ARG A 731 23.14 -53.58 31.75
N GLU A 732 23.05 -52.30 32.15
CA GLU A 732 23.02 -51.93 33.57
C GLU A 732 21.73 -52.38 34.24
N ARG A 733 20.59 -52.26 33.57
CA ARG A 733 19.31 -52.79 34.07
C ARG A 733 19.31 -54.29 34.29
N VAL A 734 19.85 -55.07 33.34
CA VAL A 734 19.97 -56.53 33.47
C VAL A 734 20.93 -56.92 34.59
N ARG A 735 22.03 -56.19 34.78
CA ARG A 735 22.99 -56.42 35.88
C ARG A 735 22.41 -56.11 37.24
N SER A 736 21.56 -55.10 37.38
CA SER A 736 20.93 -54.70 38.62
C SER A 736 19.65 -55.50 38.97
N ALA A 737 19.13 -56.32 38.06
CA ALA A 737 17.95 -57.12 38.26
C ALA A 737 18.27 -58.34 39.17
N LEU A 738 17.64 -58.39 40.35
CA LEU A 738 17.87 -59.42 41.38
C LEU A 738 17.17 -60.74 41.10
N GLU A 739 16.10 -60.77 40.31
CA GLU A 739 15.19 -61.89 40.14
C GLU A 739 15.44 -62.66 38.79
N LEU A 740 16.44 -62.30 37.98
CA LEU A 740 16.75 -63.03 36.76
C LEU A 740 17.63 -64.26 37.05
N ASP A 741 17.24 -65.41 36.53
CA ASP A 741 18.10 -66.60 36.52
C ASP A 741 19.37 -66.40 35.62
N GLU A 742 20.38 -67.27 35.81
CA GLU A 742 21.64 -67.07 35.10
C GLU A 742 21.52 -67.22 33.61
N TRP A 743 20.62 -68.06 33.08
CA TRP A 743 20.36 -68.16 31.63
C TRP A 743 19.64 -66.96 31.05
N ALA A 744 18.55 -66.47 31.71
CA ALA A 744 17.81 -65.34 31.30
C ALA A 744 18.69 -64.07 31.34
N ARG A 745 19.59 -63.95 32.30
CA ARG A 745 20.53 -62.82 32.43
C ARG A 745 21.56 -62.88 31.30
N ALA A 746 22.10 -64.11 30.94
CA ALA A 746 23.03 -64.24 29.80
C ALA A 746 22.38 -63.93 28.46
N GLU A 747 21.12 -64.34 28.24
CA GLU A 747 20.36 -64.07 26.99
C GLU A 747 19.95 -62.61 26.87
N ALA A 748 19.54 -61.93 27.96
CA ALA A 748 19.11 -60.55 27.97
C ALA A 748 20.24 -59.53 28.00
N THR A 749 21.50 -59.94 28.31
CA THR A 749 22.62 -59.00 28.38
C THR A 749 23.10 -58.68 26.96
N PRO A 750 23.13 -57.35 26.55
CA PRO A 750 23.73 -56.93 25.27
C PRO A 750 25.17 -57.40 25.13
N SER A 751 25.54 -57.96 23.97
CA SER A 751 26.87 -58.47 23.69
C SER A 751 27.95 -57.39 23.82
N ASP A 752 29.02 -57.70 24.57
CA ASP A 752 30.18 -56.84 24.72
C ASP A 752 30.83 -56.58 23.34
N GLU A 753 30.78 -57.56 22.42
CA GLU A 753 31.26 -57.39 21.04
C GLU A 753 30.44 -56.39 20.23
N GLU A 754 29.11 -56.36 20.37
CA GLU A 754 28.24 -55.40 19.72
C GLU A 754 28.52 -53.97 20.23
N ILE A 755 28.63 -53.78 21.53
CA ILE A 755 28.98 -52.54 22.17
C ILE A 755 30.39 -52.07 21.70
N ALA A 756 31.36 -52.97 21.62
CA ALA A 756 32.73 -52.67 21.16
C ALA A 756 32.76 -52.22 19.68
N ARG A 757 32.03 -52.92 18.79
CA ARG A 757 31.90 -52.60 17.39
C ARG A 757 31.22 -51.23 17.17
N LEU A 758 30.13 -50.97 17.89
CA LEU A 758 29.40 -49.69 17.83
C LEU A 758 30.29 -48.53 18.28
N ARG A 759 31.00 -48.67 19.38
CA ARG A 759 31.98 -47.69 19.87
C ARG A 759 33.09 -47.40 18.85
N GLN A 760 33.61 -48.49 18.21
CA GLN A 760 34.65 -48.38 17.20
C GLN A 760 34.13 -47.61 15.97
N LEU A 761 32.96 -47.96 15.48
CA LEU A 761 32.32 -47.27 14.35
C LEU A 761 32.15 -45.76 14.66
N ILE A 762 31.56 -45.41 15.79
CA ILE A 762 31.34 -44.00 16.23
C ILE A 762 32.68 -43.24 16.24
N ARG A 763 33.70 -43.77 16.95
CA ARG A 763 35.01 -43.12 17.09
C ARG A 763 35.68 -42.90 15.72
N ARG A 764 35.63 -43.86 14.81
CA ARG A 764 36.27 -43.74 13.49
C ARG A 764 35.56 -42.73 12.61
N VAL A 765 34.21 -42.66 12.65
CA VAL A 765 33.45 -41.65 11.95
C VAL A 765 33.80 -40.26 12.49
N GLU A 766 33.86 -40.08 13.82
CA GLU A 766 34.26 -38.83 14.48
C GLU A 766 35.70 -38.43 14.10
N THR A 767 36.67 -39.34 14.22
CA THR A 767 38.07 -39.07 13.89
C THR A 767 38.23 -38.65 12.42
N ASN A 768 37.49 -39.28 11.50
CA ASN A 768 37.55 -38.89 10.07
C ASN A 768 36.91 -37.52 9.81
N LEU A 769 35.87 -37.12 10.56
CA LEU A 769 35.30 -35.78 10.49
C LEU A 769 36.26 -34.73 11.05
N ASP A 770 36.94 -35.03 12.16
CA ASP A 770 37.88 -34.11 12.81
C ASP A 770 39.17 -33.89 11.99
N GLN A 771 39.52 -34.83 11.09
CA GLN A 771 40.67 -34.70 10.20
C GLN A 771 40.41 -33.78 8.99
N LEU A 772 39.16 -33.35 8.75
CA LEU A 772 38.81 -32.41 7.69
C LEU A 772 39.11 -30.98 8.12
N ASP A 773 39.30 -30.10 7.15
CA ASP A 773 39.40 -28.68 7.46
C ASP A 773 38.08 -28.09 7.99
N LYS A 774 38.14 -26.91 8.62
CA LYS A 774 36.95 -26.30 9.24
C LYS A 774 35.85 -25.96 8.24
N ALA A 775 36.19 -25.63 7.00
CA ALA A 775 35.23 -25.31 5.96
C ALA A 775 34.47 -26.57 5.51
N ASP A 776 35.18 -27.67 5.30
CA ASP A 776 34.61 -28.98 4.97
C ASP A 776 33.76 -29.53 6.11
N GLN A 777 34.21 -29.41 7.37
CA GLN A 777 33.43 -29.80 8.54
C GLN A 777 32.08 -29.06 8.61
N GLN A 778 32.08 -27.75 8.38
CA GLN A 778 30.84 -26.94 8.35
C GLN A 778 29.92 -27.39 7.21
N GLN A 779 30.46 -27.62 6.01
CA GLN A 779 29.66 -28.05 4.86
C GLN A 779 29.01 -29.43 5.09
N ILE A 780 29.75 -30.37 5.69
CA ILE A 780 29.22 -31.70 6.03
C ILE A 780 28.17 -31.58 7.13
N HIS A 781 28.43 -30.77 8.14
CA HIS A 781 27.46 -30.55 9.20
C HIS A 781 26.12 -30.00 8.67
N GLN A 782 26.15 -29.01 7.76
CA GLN A 782 24.96 -28.49 7.09
C GLN A 782 24.29 -29.58 6.22
N ALA A 783 25.06 -30.35 5.48
CA ALA A 783 24.53 -31.42 4.66
C ALA A 783 23.85 -32.51 5.51
N VAL A 784 24.44 -32.87 6.62
CA VAL A 784 23.85 -33.82 7.61
C VAL A 784 22.51 -33.28 8.14
N GLN A 785 22.42 -31.98 8.49
CA GLN A 785 21.16 -31.38 8.94
C GLN A 785 20.08 -31.49 7.87
N VAL A 786 20.40 -31.22 6.59
CA VAL A 786 19.43 -31.31 5.48
C VAL A 786 18.94 -32.74 5.32
N ILE A 787 19.85 -33.74 5.32
CA ILE A 787 19.46 -35.14 5.17
C ILE A 787 18.60 -35.60 6.34
N ARG A 788 18.92 -35.22 7.58
CA ARG A 788 18.13 -35.58 8.75
C ARG A 788 16.73 -34.95 8.72
N SER A 789 16.59 -33.68 8.34
CA SER A 789 15.27 -33.04 8.21
C SER A 789 14.41 -33.72 7.13
N THR A 790 15.02 -34.21 6.05
CA THR A 790 14.32 -35.00 5.02
C THR A 790 13.85 -36.36 5.54
N ARG A 791 14.63 -37.01 6.41
CA ARG A 791 14.24 -38.30 7.03
C ARG A 791 13.14 -38.11 8.12
N GLN A 792 13.12 -37.00 8.84
CA GLN A 792 12.09 -36.71 9.85
C GLN A 792 10.74 -36.35 9.23
N ASN A 793 10.72 -35.87 8.01
CA ASN A 793 9.52 -35.67 7.21
C ASN A 793 9.10 -36.93 6.44
N VAL A 794 9.14 -38.10 7.07
CA VAL A 794 8.43 -39.26 6.52
C VAL A 794 6.94 -38.91 6.58
N ASN A 795 6.39 -38.61 5.42
CA ASN A 795 4.97 -38.55 5.20
C ASN A 795 4.41 -39.90 5.65
N LEU A 796 3.77 -39.95 6.80
CA LEU A 796 2.88 -41.04 7.17
C LEU A 796 1.66 -40.94 6.24
N GLY A 797 1.90 -41.12 4.94
CA GLY A 797 0.84 -41.36 3.98
C GLY A 797 0.07 -42.56 4.52
N MET A 798 -1.24 -42.42 4.56
CA MET A 798 -2.08 -43.59 4.88
C MET A 798 -1.55 -44.79 4.07
N PRO A 799 -1.34 -45.99 4.69
CA PRO A 799 -0.89 -47.11 3.96
C PRO A 799 -1.79 -47.29 2.75
N ALA A 800 -1.22 -47.17 1.56
CA ALA A 800 -1.93 -47.54 0.36
C ALA A 800 -2.33 -48.99 0.57
N ILE A 801 -3.60 -49.23 0.84
CA ILE A 801 -4.17 -50.57 0.87
C ILE A 801 -3.99 -51.03 -0.57
N LYS A 802 -2.95 -51.85 -0.80
CA LYS A 802 -2.80 -52.58 -2.03
C LYS A 802 -4.01 -53.51 -2.08
N LEU A 803 -4.98 -53.18 -2.88
CA LEU A 803 -6.18 -53.99 -3.20
C LEU A 803 -5.83 -55.23 -4.06
N ASN A 804 -4.71 -55.87 -3.81
CA ASN A 804 -4.25 -57.13 -4.39
C ASN A 804 -4.02 -58.16 -3.29
N ARG A 805 -5.10 -58.49 -2.55
CA ARG A 805 -5.21 -59.81 -1.90
C ARG A 805 -6.19 -60.63 -2.74
N PRO A 806 -5.73 -61.68 -3.44
CA PRO A 806 -6.60 -62.62 -4.21
C PRO A 806 -7.70 -63.28 -3.39
N ASP A 807 -7.49 -63.31 -2.08
CA ASP A 807 -8.37 -63.94 -1.05
C ASP A 807 -9.60 -63.08 -0.73
N LEU A 808 -9.67 -61.82 -1.14
CA LEU A 808 -10.84 -60.95 -0.88
C LEU A 808 -11.85 -60.91 -2.07
N HIS A 809 -11.58 -61.54 -3.20
CA HIS A 809 -12.44 -61.59 -4.36
C HIS A 809 -13.20 -62.93 -4.52
N ALA A 810 -13.05 -63.89 -3.59
CA ALA A 810 -13.76 -65.19 -3.65
C ALA A 810 -15.10 -65.25 -2.88
N GLY A 811 -15.67 -64.12 -2.53
CA GLY A 811 -16.86 -64.07 -1.65
C GLY A 811 -18.05 -63.25 -2.10
N ILE A 812 -18.13 -62.85 -3.39
CA ILE A 812 -19.36 -62.20 -3.92
C ILE A 812 -19.56 -62.77 -5.34
N ALA A 813 -20.29 -63.93 -5.40
CA ALA A 813 -21.07 -64.42 -6.55
C ALA A 813 -22.50 -64.71 -6.06
#